data_5b6563760debb46b97c8ba3788c42474
#
_entry.id   5b6563760debb46b97c8ba3788c42474
#
_cell.length_a   1.000
_cell.length_b   1.000
_cell.length_c   1.000
_cell.angle_alpha   90.00
_cell.angle_beta   90.00
_cell.angle_gamma   90.00
#
_symmetry.space_group_name_H-M   'P 1'
#
loop_
_entity.id
_entity.type
_entity.pdbx_description
1 polymer ?
#
loop_
_entity_poly.entity_id
_entity_poly.type
_entity_poly.pdbx_seq_one_letter_code
_entity_poly.pdbx_strand_id
1 'polypeptide(L)'
;MSVANPSVELELAIEGMTCASCVKRVEKALTRVPGVAQAQVNLATERALVAYDPAAAQPDALVEAVVKMGYEARPIAAQDDHAERQSEARDAEARRLQRAFSAALVLTLPVFALEMGSHLIPAMHHWVMATIGQQNSWLLQFVLTTAVLAWPGRHFFSKGLVALWRRAPEMNSLVALGAGAAWGYSVVATFAPEWLPEAARNVYYEAAAVIVTLILLGRTLEARAKGKTGAAIKRLIGLQPRTARVMRDGQPQDIAIEQVRKGDIVMVRPGEKIPLDGEIIEGGSYVDESMLTGEPVPVEKQPGMQATGGTLNTSGSFTLRVTHTGADTMLARIIRMVEAAQGARLPIQALVDQVTAWFVPAVMGMALLTFLAWFFLGPTPALSHALVNAVAVLIIACPCAMGLATPTSIMVGTGRAAEMGVLFRQGDALQTLRDVQVVAFDKTGTLTLGKPTLTELEPAAGVDEREVLQWVASVQARSEHPIALAIVAAAVERKIDLLPAEGFAAITGAGVEASVAGKHVLAGADRLMAERGIDVSAFGQRAEQWGNEGKTPIYVAIDGQAAAMMAVTDPVKPSAVDAIAALHAQGLKTAMITGDNRHTAQAVARQLGIDEVRAEVLPDGKVEAIAALRAGGRKLAFVGDGINDAPALAAADTGIAIGTGTDVAIEAASVVLMADDLHGVPNAIALSRATLANIRQNLFWAFAYNAALIPLAAGALYPAYGLSLSPIFAAGAMALSSVFVLGNALRLKTFRPPRAAH
;
A
#
# COMPACT_ATOMS: atom_id res chain seq x y z
N MET A 1 -14.02 -3.08 35.44
CA MET A 1 -13.62 -3.82 34.23
C MET A 1 -14.87 -3.98 33.39
N SER A 2 -15.07 -3.11 32.39
CA SER A 2 -16.16 -3.23 31.42
C SER A 2 -15.77 -4.32 30.44
N VAL A 3 -16.58 -5.37 30.35
CA VAL A 3 -16.46 -6.39 29.31
C VAL A 3 -16.68 -5.65 27.98
N ALA A 4 -15.64 -5.52 27.17
CA ALA A 4 -15.77 -4.98 25.82
C ALA A 4 -16.68 -5.94 25.04
N ASN A 5 -17.86 -5.48 24.64
CA ASN A 5 -18.71 -6.21 23.70
C ASN A 5 -17.90 -6.46 22.40
N PRO A 6 -18.00 -7.63 21.79
CA PRO A 6 -17.29 -7.92 20.55
C PRO A 6 -17.77 -6.95 19.46
N SER A 7 -16.92 -6.01 19.06
CA SER A 7 -17.19 -5.15 17.90
C SER A 7 -17.02 -5.96 16.62
N VAL A 8 -18.04 -5.93 15.77
CA VAL A 8 -17.99 -6.51 14.41
C VAL A 8 -17.58 -5.42 13.44
N GLU A 9 -16.72 -5.75 12.50
CA GLU A 9 -16.34 -4.85 11.40
C GLU A 9 -17.26 -5.06 10.21
N LEU A 10 -17.78 -3.97 9.67
CA LEU A 10 -18.58 -3.94 8.44
C LEU A 10 -17.94 -3.00 7.45
N GLU A 11 -17.75 -3.48 6.23
CA GLU A 11 -17.39 -2.63 5.09
C GLU A 11 -18.64 -2.15 4.35
N LEU A 12 -18.68 -0.83 4.08
CA LEU A 12 -19.69 -0.19 3.24
C LEU A 12 -19.04 0.40 1.99
N ALA A 13 -19.61 0.11 0.82
CA ALA A 13 -19.31 0.87 -0.39
C ALA A 13 -20.10 2.18 -0.36
N ILE A 14 -19.43 3.32 -0.64
CA ILE A 14 -20.05 4.65 -0.58
C ILE A 14 -19.78 5.38 -1.89
N GLU A 15 -20.84 5.66 -2.65
CA GLU A 15 -20.74 6.34 -3.93
C GLU A 15 -21.04 7.84 -3.81
N GLY A 16 -20.40 8.63 -4.68
CA GLY A 16 -20.65 10.06 -4.80
C GLY A 16 -19.84 10.97 -3.91
N MET A 17 -18.82 10.47 -3.20
CA MET A 17 -17.83 11.28 -2.52
C MET A 17 -16.86 11.90 -3.53
N THR A 18 -16.56 13.20 -3.39
CA THR A 18 -15.70 13.91 -4.35
C THR A 18 -14.53 14.65 -3.71
N CYS A 19 -14.51 14.76 -2.38
CA CYS A 19 -13.46 15.50 -1.68
C CYS A 19 -13.35 15.09 -0.20
N ALA A 20 -12.28 15.51 0.46
CA ALA A 20 -12.01 15.25 1.85
C ALA A 20 -13.13 15.71 2.82
N SER A 21 -13.85 16.79 2.47
CA SER A 21 -15.00 17.24 3.27
C SER A 21 -16.16 16.24 3.24
N CYS A 22 -16.33 15.53 2.12
CA CYS A 22 -17.31 14.46 1.99
C CYS A 22 -16.98 13.31 2.95
N VAL A 23 -15.70 12.90 3.00
CA VAL A 23 -15.20 11.86 3.91
C VAL A 23 -15.54 12.17 5.35
N LYS A 24 -15.14 13.34 5.85
CA LYS A 24 -15.44 13.77 7.24
C LYS A 24 -16.93 13.79 7.55
N ARG A 25 -17.75 14.15 6.57
CA ARG A 25 -19.20 14.20 6.73
C ARG A 25 -19.78 12.81 6.90
N VAL A 26 -19.34 11.86 6.10
CA VAL A 26 -19.76 10.45 6.20
C VAL A 26 -19.26 9.82 7.49
N GLU A 27 -17.99 10.03 7.86
CA GLU A 27 -17.43 9.56 9.14
C GLU A 27 -18.24 10.07 10.32
N LYS A 28 -18.55 11.37 10.33
CA LYS A 28 -19.36 11.98 11.39
C LYS A 28 -20.81 11.47 11.42
N ALA A 29 -21.36 11.10 10.28
CA ALA A 29 -22.70 10.50 10.23
C ALA A 29 -22.70 9.09 10.80
N LEU A 30 -21.72 8.28 10.41
CA LEU A 30 -21.55 6.90 10.91
C LEU A 30 -21.24 6.85 12.40
N THR A 31 -20.32 7.69 12.89
CA THR A 31 -19.96 7.73 14.32
C THR A 31 -21.07 8.27 15.23
N ARG A 32 -22.12 8.89 14.67
CA ARG A 32 -23.30 9.31 15.42
C ARG A 32 -24.36 8.21 15.59
N VAL A 33 -24.22 7.12 14.86
CA VAL A 33 -25.13 5.98 15.03
C VAL A 33 -24.80 5.30 16.36
N PRO A 34 -25.77 5.10 17.26
CA PRO A 34 -25.55 4.40 18.53
C PRO A 34 -24.96 3.01 18.28
N GLY A 35 -23.93 2.64 19.04
CA GLY A 35 -23.25 1.34 18.89
C GLY A 35 -22.04 1.36 17.94
N VAL A 36 -21.76 2.44 17.23
CA VAL A 36 -20.54 2.58 16.41
C VAL A 36 -19.38 3.03 17.28
N ALA A 37 -18.36 2.19 17.37
CA ALA A 37 -17.12 2.48 18.09
C ALA A 37 -16.15 3.32 17.23
N GLN A 38 -16.03 2.97 15.95
CA GLN A 38 -15.14 3.66 15.01
C GLN A 38 -15.69 3.56 13.59
N ALA A 39 -15.50 4.62 12.79
CA ALA A 39 -15.75 4.61 11.36
C ALA A 39 -14.59 5.29 10.64
N GLN A 40 -14.03 4.61 9.66
CA GLN A 40 -12.96 5.11 8.79
C GLN A 40 -13.47 5.12 7.35
N VAL A 41 -13.44 6.27 6.70
CA VAL A 41 -13.89 6.43 5.31
C VAL A 41 -12.73 6.78 4.42
N ASN A 42 -12.60 6.09 3.31
CA ASN A 42 -11.56 6.33 2.32
C ASN A 42 -12.14 6.81 1.00
N LEU A 43 -11.68 7.97 0.55
CA LEU A 43 -12.12 8.60 -0.71
C LEU A 43 -11.61 7.85 -1.96
N ALA A 44 -10.42 7.25 -1.88
CA ALA A 44 -9.77 6.62 -3.04
C ALA A 44 -10.38 5.25 -3.36
N THR A 45 -10.77 4.52 -2.33
CA THR A 45 -11.42 3.21 -2.45
C THR A 45 -12.94 3.30 -2.40
N GLU A 46 -13.49 4.49 -2.06
CA GLU A 46 -14.93 4.71 -1.88
C GLU A 46 -15.58 3.74 -0.88
N ARG A 47 -14.82 3.39 0.18
CA ARG A 47 -15.23 2.46 1.24
C ARG A 47 -15.26 3.13 2.61
N ALA A 48 -16.13 2.64 3.48
CA ALA A 48 -16.09 2.89 4.91
C ALA A 48 -15.94 1.57 5.66
N LEU A 49 -14.97 1.50 6.55
CA LEU A 49 -14.82 0.43 7.54
C LEU A 49 -15.45 0.92 8.85
N VAL A 50 -16.44 0.20 9.33
CA VAL A 50 -17.21 0.57 10.53
C VAL A 50 -17.13 -0.54 11.57
N ALA A 51 -16.50 -0.24 12.71
CA ALA A 51 -16.51 -1.12 13.88
C ALA A 51 -17.73 -0.76 14.75
N TYR A 52 -18.64 -1.71 14.94
CA TYR A 52 -19.89 -1.47 15.66
C TYR A 52 -20.31 -2.67 16.51
N ASP A 53 -21.15 -2.40 17.49
CA ASP A 53 -21.80 -3.42 18.32
C ASP A 53 -23.08 -3.91 17.62
N PRO A 54 -23.15 -5.19 17.17
CA PRO A 54 -24.32 -5.71 16.46
C PRO A 54 -25.61 -5.79 17.34
N ALA A 55 -25.45 -5.71 18.65
CA ALA A 55 -26.60 -5.63 19.56
C ALA A 55 -27.21 -4.20 19.61
N ALA A 56 -26.45 -3.16 19.29
CA ALA A 56 -26.85 -1.76 19.38
C ALA A 56 -27.14 -1.11 18.02
N ALA A 57 -26.53 -1.61 16.92
CA ALA A 57 -26.73 -1.09 15.57
C ALA A 57 -26.90 -2.23 14.56
N GLN A 58 -27.71 -1.98 13.53
CA GLN A 58 -27.85 -2.89 12.39
C GLN A 58 -27.23 -2.28 11.13
N PRO A 59 -26.76 -3.09 10.15
CA PRO A 59 -26.18 -2.60 8.90
C PRO A 59 -27.06 -1.56 8.19
N ASP A 60 -28.37 -1.76 8.18
CA ASP A 60 -29.32 -0.85 7.52
C ASP A 60 -29.33 0.56 8.14
N ALA A 61 -29.13 0.67 9.45
CA ALA A 61 -29.06 1.97 10.12
C ALA A 61 -27.79 2.74 9.73
N LEU A 62 -26.68 2.02 9.49
CA LEU A 62 -25.43 2.60 9.01
C LEU A 62 -25.58 3.10 7.56
N VAL A 63 -26.22 2.32 6.70
CA VAL A 63 -26.55 2.71 5.32
C VAL A 63 -27.44 3.95 5.31
N GLU A 64 -28.52 3.95 6.11
CA GLU A 64 -29.45 5.08 6.19
C GLU A 64 -28.78 6.38 6.68
N ALA A 65 -27.83 6.28 7.61
CA ALA A 65 -27.07 7.42 8.10
C ALA A 65 -26.25 8.09 6.96
N VAL A 66 -25.68 7.29 6.07
CA VAL A 66 -24.93 7.78 4.90
C VAL A 66 -25.85 8.35 3.84
N VAL A 67 -26.97 7.67 3.55
CA VAL A 67 -27.98 8.13 2.57
C VAL A 67 -28.59 9.46 2.98
N LYS A 68 -28.90 9.68 4.26
CA LYS A 68 -29.36 10.98 4.78
C LYS A 68 -28.39 12.13 4.54
N MET A 69 -27.09 11.85 4.37
CA MET A 69 -26.09 12.86 4.01
C MET A 69 -26.03 13.15 2.51
N GLY A 70 -26.78 12.41 1.68
CA GLY A 70 -26.84 12.59 0.22
C GLY A 70 -25.84 11.75 -0.55
N TYR A 71 -25.34 10.66 0.03
CA TYR A 71 -24.47 9.68 -0.61
C TYR A 71 -25.19 8.34 -0.75
N GLU A 72 -24.79 7.54 -1.72
CA GLU A 72 -25.28 6.16 -1.83
C GLU A 72 -24.38 5.24 -1.00
N ALA A 73 -24.96 4.28 -0.26
CA ALA A 73 -24.21 3.33 0.53
C ALA A 73 -24.84 1.93 0.45
N ARG A 74 -23.97 0.91 0.48
CA ARG A 74 -24.40 -0.50 0.53
C ARG A 74 -23.38 -1.35 1.29
N PRO A 75 -23.81 -2.39 2.03
CA PRO A 75 -22.89 -3.33 2.65
C PRO A 75 -22.13 -4.12 1.59
N ILE A 76 -20.88 -4.45 1.89
CA ILE A 76 -20.02 -5.30 1.07
C ILE A 76 -20.11 -6.73 1.64
N ALA A 77 -20.67 -7.67 0.87
CA ALA A 77 -20.69 -9.08 1.27
C ALA A 77 -19.36 -9.76 0.90
N ALA A 78 -18.89 -10.71 1.72
CA ALA A 78 -17.59 -11.36 1.59
C ALA A 78 -17.38 -12.18 0.29
N GLN A 79 -18.42 -12.40 -0.50
CA GLN A 79 -18.38 -13.20 -1.74
C GLN A 79 -18.59 -12.39 -3.03
N ASP A 80 -18.64 -11.07 -2.95
CA ASP A 80 -18.89 -10.24 -4.13
C ASP A 80 -17.60 -9.99 -4.93
N ASP A 81 -17.69 -10.08 -6.27
CA ASP A 81 -16.67 -9.65 -7.26
C ASP A 81 -16.50 -8.11 -7.25
N HIS A 82 -16.12 -7.61 -6.07
CA HIS A 82 -16.11 -6.17 -5.79
C HIS A 82 -15.08 -5.39 -6.61
N ALA A 83 -13.90 -5.98 -6.85
CA ALA A 83 -12.85 -5.31 -7.61
C ALA A 83 -13.25 -5.09 -9.07
N GLU A 84 -13.97 -6.05 -9.66
CA GLU A 84 -14.44 -5.97 -11.04
C GLU A 84 -15.57 -4.93 -11.16
N ARG A 85 -16.58 -4.97 -10.28
CA ARG A 85 -17.68 -3.99 -10.24
C ARG A 85 -17.20 -2.57 -9.92
N GLN A 86 -16.26 -2.42 -8.98
CA GLN A 86 -15.67 -1.11 -8.67
C GLN A 86 -14.87 -0.56 -9.85
N SER A 87 -14.16 -1.42 -10.58
CA SER A 87 -13.49 -1.05 -11.81
C SER A 87 -14.49 -0.60 -12.89
N GLU A 88 -15.59 -1.31 -13.06
CA GLU A 88 -16.66 -0.94 -14.00
C GLU A 88 -17.33 0.37 -13.62
N ALA A 89 -17.62 0.59 -12.34
CA ALA A 89 -18.18 1.83 -11.83
C ALA A 89 -17.25 3.02 -12.09
N ARG A 90 -15.94 2.88 -11.84
CA ARG A 90 -14.92 3.91 -12.15
C ARG A 90 -14.83 4.19 -13.65
N ASP A 91 -14.86 3.17 -14.47
CA ASP A 91 -14.86 3.31 -15.94
C ASP A 91 -16.16 3.97 -16.43
N ALA A 92 -17.30 3.68 -15.81
CA ALA A 92 -18.58 4.32 -16.09
C ALA A 92 -18.59 5.81 -15.70
N GLU A 93 -18.02 6.13 -14.51
CA GLU A 93 -17.85 7.52 -14.06
C GLU A 93 -16.94 8.31 -15.00
N ALA A 94 -15.79 7.72 -15.38
CA ALA A 94 -14.85 8.35 -16.31
C ALA A 94 -15.53 8.63 -17.68
N ARG A 95 -16.30 7.68 -18.20
CA ARG A 95 -17.10 7.87 -19.43
C ARG A 95 -18.18 8.95 -19.28
N ARG A 96 -18.86 9.01 -18.12
CA ARG A 96 -19.87 10.03 -17.82
C ARG A 96 -19.25 11.41 -17.77
N LEU A 97 -18.12 11.58 -17.05
CA LEU A 97 -17.39 12.85 -16.97
C LEU A 97 -16.86 13.28 -18.34
N GLN A 98 -16.35 12.35 -19.14
CA GLN A 98 -15.89 12.62 -20.49
C GLN A 98 -17.02 13.13 -21.38
N ARG A 99 -18.22 12.50 -21.33
CA ARG A 99 -19.39 12.97 -22.09
C ARG A 99 -19.84 14.37 -21.64
N ALA A 100 -19.86 14.60 -20.32
CA ALA A 100 -20.19 15.92 -19.75
C ALA A 100 -19.18 16.99 -20.21
N PHE A 101 -17.88 16.69 -20.15
CA PHE A 101 -16.83 17.58 -20.64
C PHE A 101 -16.97 17.87 -22.14
N SER A 102 -17.18 16.83 -22.97
CA SER A 102 -17.34 17.01 -24.43
C SER A 102 -18.56 17.86 -24.75
N ALA A 103 -19.69 17.66 -24.06
CA ALA A 103 -20.90 18.46 -24.23
C ALA A 103 -20.65 19.92 -23.80
N ALA A 104 -20.01 20.14 -22.63
CA ALA A 104 -19.65 21.47 -22.16
C ALA A 104 -18.70 22.18 -23.16
N LEU A 105 -17.70 21.49 -23.69
CA LEU A 105 -16.74 22.05 -24.64
C LEU A 105 -17.43 22.51 -25.92
N VAL A 106 -18.28 21.66 -26.50
CA VAL A 106 -19.04 21.98 -27.74
C VAL A 106 -19.92 23.23 -27.55
N LEU A 107 -20.59 23.37 -26.39
CA LEU A 107 -21.42 24.53 -26.10
C LEU A 107 -20.62 25.77 -25.73
N THR A 108 -19.44 25.61 -25.10
CA THR A 108 -18.61 26.71 -24.65
C THR A 108 -17.79 27.33 -25.80
N LEU A 109 -17.32 26.50 -26.75
CA LEU A 109 -16.50 26.99 -27.86
C LEU A 109 -17.13 28.16 -28.65
N PRO A 110 -18.42 28.13 -29.05
CA PRO A 110 -19.05 29.24 -29.71
C PRO A 110 -19.15 30.52 -28.81
N VAL A 111 -19.45 30.33 -27.51
CA VAL A 111 -19.50 31.44 -26.55
C VAL A 111 -18.13 32.11 -26.42
N PHE A 112 -17.09 31.31 -26.26
CA PHE A 112 -15.71 31.77 -26.16
C PHE A 112 -15.24 32.45 -27.46
N ALA A 113 -15.55 31.88 -28.61
CA ALA A 113 -15.20 32.44 -29.89
C ALA A 113 -15.89 33.80 -30.14
N LEU A 114 -17.18 33.91 -29.83
CA LEU A 114 -17.93 35.18 -29.99
C LEU A 114 -17.37 36.29 -29.10
N GLU A 115 -17.06 36.00 -27.82
CA GLU A 115 -16.62 37.02 -26.87
C GLU A 115 -15.13 37.33 -27.05
N MET A 116 -14.28 36.33 -26.87
CA MET A 116 -12.82 36.53 -26.96
C MET A 116 -12.35 36.84 -28.39
N GLY A 117 -13.00 36.24 -29.39
CA GLY A 117 -12.72 36.56 -30.79
C GLY A 117 -13.06 38.02 -31.13
N SER A 118 -14.16 38.54 -30.61
CA SER A 118 -14.52 39.95 -30.79
C SER A 118 -13.55 40.89 -30.06
N HIS A 119 -12.99 40.50 -28.93
CA HIS A 119 -12.02 41.30 -28.19
C HIS A 119 -10.61 41.27 -28.80
N LEU A 120 -10.18 40.14 -29.35
CA LEU A 120 -8.82 39.94 -29.85
C LEU A 120 -8.65 40.30 -31.33
N ILE A 121 -9.72 40.14 -32.13
CA ILE A 121 -9.70 40.30 -33.58
C ILE A 121 -10.69 41.37 -34.03
N PRO A 122 -10.24 42.61 -34.38
CA PRO A 122 -11.14 43.71 -34.79
C PRO A 122 -12.06 43.32 -35.95
N ALA A 123 -11.60 42.56 -36.92
CA ALA A 123 -12.41 42.06 -38.03
C ALA A 123 -13.58 41.17 -37.57
N MET A 124 -13.37 40.35 -36.55
CA MET A 124 -14.42 39.50 -35.97
C MET A 124 -15.43 40.34 -35.19
N HIS A 125 -14.97 41.35 -34.46
CA HIS A 125 -15.88 42.32 -33.81
C HIS A 125 -16.83 42.99 -34.82
N HIS A 126 -16.27 43.53 -35.91
CA HIS A 126 -17.07 44.16 -36.98
C HIS A 126 -18.04 43.17 -37.62
N TRP A 127 -17.59 41.94 -37.86
CA TRP A 127 -18.46 40.90 -38.44
C TRP A 127 -19.62 40.52 -37.50
N VAL A 128 -19.36 40.33 -36.21
CA VAL A 128 -20.38 40.00 -35.20
C VAL A 128 -21.38 41.14 -35.07
N MET A 129 -20.90 42.40 -35.00
CA MET A 129 -21.78 43.59 -34.91
C MET A 129 -22.63 43.79 -36.16
N ALA A 130 -22.04 43.57 -37.37
CA ALA A 130 -22.76 43.76 -38.64
C ALA A 130 -23.75 42.62 -38.95
N THR A 131 -23.43 41.38 -38.54
CA THR A 131 -24.19 40.19 -38.95
C THR A 131 -25.18 39.72 -37.86
N ILE A 132 -24.75 39.70 -36.62
CA ILE A 132 -25.53 39.17 -35.50
C ILE A 132 -26.15 40.28 -34.65
N GLY A 133 -25.42 41.37 -34.46
CA GLY A 133 -25.74 42.44 -33.53
C GLY A 133 -25.43 42.07 -32.07
N GLN A 134 -25.13 43.09 -31.26
CA GLN A 134 -24.69 42.91 -29.86
C GLN A 134 -25.72 42.14 -29.02
N GLN A 135 -26.99 42.57 -29.08
CA GLN A 135 -28.05 41.97 -28.26
C GLN A 135 -28.31 40.49 -28.61
N ASN A 136 -28.30 40.15 -29.88
CA ASN A 136 -28.50 38.77 -30.32
C ASN A 136 -27.28 37.88 -29.95
N SER A 137 -26.06 38.44 -30.01
CA SER A 137 -24.86 37.77 -29.54
C SER A 137 -24.96 37.44 -28.04
N TRP A 138 -25.39 38.40 -27.22
CA TRP A 138 -25.59 38.19 -25.78
C TRP A 138 -26.70 37.18 -25.48
N LEU A 139 -27.81 37.20 -26.23
CA LEU A 139 -28.88 36.19 -26.11
C LEU A 139 -28.41 34.80 -26.48
N LEU A 140 -27.63 34.67 -27.55
CA LEU A 140 -27.03 33.36 -27.93
C LEU A 140 -26.08 32.86 -26.85
N GLN A 141 -25.20 33.71 -26.33
CA GLN A 141 -24.28 33.36 -25.23
C GLN A 141 -25.05 33.01 -23.97
N PHE A 142 -26.15 33.69 -23.62
CA PHE A 142 -27.04 33.36 -22.50
C PHE A 142 -27.61 31.93 -22.65
N VAL A 143 -28.18 31.61 -23.82
CA VAL A 143 -28.77 30.29 -24.05
C VAL A 143 -27.72 29.17 -23.94
N LEU A 144 -26.57 29.32 -24.60
CA LEU A 144 -25.51 28.30 -24.61
C LEU A 144 -24.89 28.13 -23.22
N THR A 145 -24.60 29.24 -22.52
CA THR A 145 -24.03 29.18 -21.16
C THR A 145 -25.02 28.58 -20.17
N THR A 146 -26.29 28.96 -20.25
CA THR A 146 -27.34 28.37 -19.41
C THR A 146 -27.45 26.86 -19.66
N ALA A 147 -27.33 26.43 -20.91
CA ALA A 147 -27.30 25.01 -21.24
C ALA A 147 -26.04 24.28 -20.63
N VAL A 148 -24.86 24.94 -20.62
CA VAL A 148 -23.65 24.41 -19.94
C VAL A 148 -23.88 24.29 -18.44
N LEU A 149 -24.47 25.30 -17.79
CA LEU A 149 -24.69 25.26 -16.34
C LEU A 149 -25.78 24.25 -15.95
N ALA A 150 -26.89 24.19 -16.69
CA ALA A 150 -28.06 23.37 -16.36
C ALA A 150 -27.90 21.90 -16.71
N TRP A 151 -27.07 21.53 -17.68
CA TRP A 151 -26.91 20.15 -18.12
C TRP A 151 -25.55 19.57 -17.72
N PRO A 152 -24.38 19.81 -18.36
CA PRO A 152 -23.12 19.22 -17.92
C PRO A 152 -22.65 19.75 -16.55
N GLY A 153 -22.97 21.02 -16.23
CA GLY A 153 -22.58 21.68 -14.98
C GLY A 153 -23.54 21.50 -13.81
N ARG A 154 -24.72 20.87 -14.01
CA ARG A 154 -25.78 20.80 -12.99
C ARG A 154 -25.31 20.27 -11.62
N HIS A 155 -24.34 19.36 -11.65
CA HIS A 155 -23.81 18.72 -10.46
C HIS A 155 -23.14 19.72 -9.51
N PHE A 156 -22.47 20.75 -10.04
CA PHE A 156 -21.85 21.79 -9.23
C PHE A 156 -22.91 22.60 -8.46
N PHE A 157 -24.01 22.91 -9.09
CA PHE A 157 -25.09 23.69 -8.46
C PHE A 157 -25.90 22.83 -7.47
N SER A 158 -26.32 21.63 -7.86
CA SER A 158 -27.12 20.76 -7.01
C SER A 158 -26.42 20.37 -5.72
N LYS A 159 -25.11 20.05 -5.77
CA LYS A 159 -24.32 19.72 -4.57
C LYS A 159 -23.76 20.95 -3.87
N GLY A 160 -23.25 21.92 -4.63
CA GLY A 160 -22.59 23.09 -4.07
C GLY A 160 -23.53 24.00 -3.29
N LEU A 161 -24.73 24.29 -3.81
CA LEU A 161 -25.72 25.14 -3.12
C LEU A 161 -26.29 24.44 -1.88
N VAL A 162 -26.54 23.13 -1.95
CA VAL A 162 -26.98 22.34 -0.78
C VAL A 162 -25.92 22.34 0.31
N ALA A 163 -24.63 22.22 -0.06
CA ALA A 163 -23.52 22.29 0.88
C ALA A 163 -23.42 23.67 1.56
N LEU A 164 -23.63 24.76 0.81
CA LEU A 164 -23.70 26.12 1.35
C LEU A 164 -24.86 26.28 2.34
N TRP A 165 -26.05 25.84 1.97
CA TRP A 165 -27.22 25.91 2.85
C TRP A 165 -27.02 25.13 4.16
N ARG A 166 -26.32 23.99 4.09
CA ARG A 166 -25.96 23.19 5.26
C ARG A 166 -24.76 23.73 6.05
N ARG A 167 -24.24 24.92 5.73
CA ARG A 167 -23.05 25.55 6.35
C ARG A 167 -21.80 24.68 6.31
N ALA A 168 -21.68 23.88 5.27
CA ALA A 168 -20.52 23.00 5.04
C ALA A 168 -20.02 23.18 3.60
N PRO A 169 -19.50 24.37 3.24
CA PRO A 169 -19.06 24.67 1.90
C PRO A 169 -17.96 23.72 1.44
N GLU A 170 -18.00 23.34 0.18
CA GLU A 170 -17.04 22.44 -0.45
C GLU A 170 -16.60 23.01 -1.83
N MET A 171 -15.75 22.28 -2.54
CA MET A 171 -15.26 22.66 -3.86
C MET A 171 -16.40 23.01 -4.84
N ASN A 172 -17.49 22.22 -4.85
CA ASN A 172 -18.65 22.49 -5.72
C ASN A 172 -19.33 23.83 -5.38
N SER A 173 -19.25 24.25 -4.11
CA SER A 173 -19.79 25.55 -3.66
C SER A 173 -19.04 26.73 -4.26
N LEU A 174 -17.70 26.64 -4.35
CA LEU A 174 -16.87 27.70 -4.96
C LEU A 174 -17.19 27.86 -6.46
N VAL A 175 -17.33 26.71 -7.15
CA VAL A 175 -17.68 26.69 -8.58
C VAL A 175 -19.09 27.26 -8.80
N ALA A 176 -20.07 26.83 -8.00
CA ALA A 176 -21.44 27.27 -8.09
C ALA A 176 -21.57 28.81 -7.85
N LEU A 177 -20.83 29.34 -6.86
CA LEU A 177 -20.79 30.76 -6.57
C LEU A 177 -20.09 31.53 -7.70
N GLY A 178 -18.91 31.11 -8.14
CA GLY A 178 -18.12 31.79 -9.15
C GLY A 178 -18.84 31.85 -10.52
N ALA A 179 -19.23 30.67 -11.04
CA ALA A 179 -19.92 30.55 -12.31
C ALA A 179 -21.35 31.17 -12.25
N GLY A 180 -22.04 30.98 -11.11
CA GLY A 180 -23.36 31.56 -10.88
C GLY A 180 -23.35 33.08 -10.79
N ALA A 181 -22.34 33.67 -10.14
CA ALA A 181 -22.19 35.13 -10.07
C ALA A 181 -21.86 35.74 -11.44
N ALA A 182 -20.96 35.13 -12.21
CA ALA A 182 -20.65 35.59 -13.57
C ALA A 182 -21.87 35.47 -14.49
N TRP A 183 -22.61 34.37 -14.44
CA TRP A 183 -23.85 34.21 -15.21
C TRP A 183 -24.93 35.18 -14.76
N GLY A 184 -25.18 35.31 -13.44
CA GLY A 184 -26.21 36.22 -12.90
C GLY A 184 -25.98 37.67 -13.25
N TYR A 185 -24.72 38.14 -13.16
CA TYR A 185 -24.36 39.49 -13.62
C TYR A 185 -24.64 39.69 -15.11
N SER A 186 -24.27 38.71 -15.93
CA SER A 186 -24.47 38.76 -17.38
C SER A 186 -25.96 38.75 -17.75
N VAL A 187 -26.78 38.03 -16.98
CA VAL A 187 -28.26 38.09 -17.13
C VAL A 187 -28.79 39.49 -16.88
N VAL A 188 -28.35 40.16 -15.80
CA VAL A 188 -28.73 41.54 -15.52
C VAL A 188 -28.28 42.49 -16.64
N ALA A 189 -27.03 42.34 -17.10
CA ALA A 189 -26.50 43.14 -18.21
C ALA A 189 -27.28 42.94 -19.52
N THR A 190 -27.80 41.73 -19.77
CA THR A 190 -28.54 41.41 -21.01
C THR A 190 -30.00 41.84 -20.96
N PHE A 191 -30.70 41.64 -19.84
CA PHE A 191 -32.15 41.77 -19.74
C PHE A 191 -32.62 43.04 -18.98
N ALA A 192 -31.75 43.61 -18.14
CA ALA A 192 -32.02 44.81 -17.36
C ALA A 192 -30.81 45.77 -17.35
N PRO A 193 -30.27 46.17 -18.53
CA PRO A 193 -29.07 46.99 -18.64
C PRO A 193 -29.19 48.35 -17.96
N GLU A 194 -30.41 48.86 -17.78
CA GLU A 194 -30.69 50.11 -17.08
C GLU A 194 -30.32 50.06 -15.58
N TRP A 195 -30.23 48.89 -14.99
CA TRP A 195 -29.80 48.74 -13.59
C TRP A 195 -28.27 48.89 -13.41
N LEU A 196 -27.54 48.90 -14.55
CA LEU A 196 -26.09 49.01 -14.55
C LEU A 196 -25.63 50.33 -15.16
N PRO A 197 -24.59 50.99 -14.59
CA PRO A 197 -23.91 52.10 -15.25
C PRO A 197 -23.44 51.70 -16.66
N GLU A 198 -23.43 52.64 -17.61
CA GLU A 198 -23.01 52.32 -19.00
C GLU A 198 -21.66 51.61 -19.10
N ALA A 199 -20.68 52.07 -18.34
CA ALA A 199 -19.33 51.46 -18.30
C ALA A 199 -19.31 50.04 -17.73
N ALA A 200 -20.36 49.58 -17.04
CA ALA A 200 -20.49 48.27 -16.44
C ALA A 200 -21.36 47.32 -17.27
N ARG A 201 -21.89 47.74 -18.43
CA ARG A 201 -22.74 46.92 -19.30
C ARG A 201 -21.93 45.94 -20.14
N ASN A 202 -21.20 45.00 -19.47
CA ASN A 202 -20.44 43.93 -20.10
C ASN A 202 -21.02 42.57 -19.66
N VAL A 203 -20.83 41.54 -20.47
CA VAL A 203 -21.23 40.18 -20.13
C VAL A 203 -20.00 39.33 -19.80
N TYR A 204 -20.17 38.26 -19.00
CA TYR A 204 -19.16 37.29 -18.58
C TYR A 204 -19.67 35.86 -18.73
N TYR A 205 -20.54 35.64 -19.77
CA TYR A 205 -21.06 34.31 -20.08
C TYR A 205 -19.95 33.34 -20.43
N GLU A 206 -18.94 33.79 -21.18
CA GLU A 206 -17.77 33.00 -21.56
C GLU A 206 -17.00 32.58 -20.32
N ALA A 207 -16.84 33.44 -19.33
CA ALA A 207 -16.15 33.08 -18.09
C ALA A 207 -16.90 31.97 -17.34
N ALA A 208 -18.24 32.11 -17.17
CA ALA A 208 -19.05 31.08 -16.51
C ALA A 208 -19.00 29.75 -17.23
N ALA A 209 -19.10 29.72 -18.57
CA ALA A 209 -19.05 28.51 -19.37
C ALA A 209 -17.65 27.86 -19.35
N VAL A 210 -16.57 28.63 -19.51
CA VAL A 210 -15.18 28.17 -19.50
C VAL A 210 -14.80 27.61 -18.13
N ILE A 211 -15.20 28.25 -17.03
CA ILE A 211 -14.96 27.74 -15.66
C ILE A 211 -15.51 26.33 -15.52
N VAL A 212 -16.78 26.09 -15.83
CA VAL A 212 -17.41 24.78 -15.74
C VAL A 212 -16.71 23.77 -16.64
N THR A 213 -16.38 24.17 -17.87
CA THR A 213 -15.71 23.29 -18.86
C THR A 213 -14.31 22.88 -18.41
N LEU A 214 -13.49 23.80 -17.92
CA LEU A 214 -12.13 23.52 -17.45
C LEU A 214 -12.13 22.68 -16.17
N ILE A 215 -13.09 22.88 -15.28
CA ILE A 215 -13.24 22.03 -14.09
C ILE A 215 -13.68 20.62 -14.48
N LEU A 216 -14.59 20.46 -15.44
CA LEU A 216 -14.97 19.16 -15.99
C LEU A 216 -13.78 18.47 -16.68
N LEU A 217 -12.92 19.23 -17.38
CA LEU A 217 -11.67 18.71 -17.92
C LEU A 217 -10.77 18.15 -16.81
N GLY A 218 -10.51 18.96 -15.77
CA GLY A 218 -9.72 18.54 -14.62
C GLY A 218 -10.24 17.25 -13.98
N ARG A 219 -11.55 17.16 -13.73
CA ARG A 219 -12.20 15.95 -13.20
C ARG A 219 -12.13 14.75 -14.14
N THR A 220 -12.23 14.98 -15.45
CA THR A 220 -12.10 13.90 -16.45
C THR A 220 -10.69 13.33 -16.45
N LEU A 221 -9.67 14.20 -16.40
CA LEU A 221 -8.27 13.78 -16.29
C LEU A 221 -8.01 13.04 -14.99
N GLU A 222 -8.60 13.51 -13.88
CA GLU A 222 -8.55 12.85 -12.57
C GLU A 222 -9.14 11.44 -12.61
N ALA A 223 -10.37 11.27 -13.11
CA ALA A 223 -11.04 9.98 -13.19
C ALA A 223 -10.28 8.98 -14.07
N ARG A 224 -9.74 9.45 -15.22
CA ARG A 224 -8.89 8.62 -16.08
C ARG A 224 -7.59 8.18 -15.39
N ALA A 225 -7.03 9.05 -14.58
CA ALA A 225 -5.81 8.75 -13.84
C ALA A 225 -6.04 7.72 -12.75
N LYS A 226 -7.12 7.87 -11.97
CA LYS A 226 -7.54 6.88 -10.97
C LYS A 226 -7.75 5.50 -11.59
N GLY A 227 -8.35 5.42 -12.79
CA GLY A 227 -8.49 4.17 -13.54
C GLY A 227 -7.16 3.52 -13.92
N LYS A 228 -6.16 4.32 -14.34
CA LYS A 228 -4.82 3.80 -14.70
C LYS A 228 -3.97 3.37 -13.51
N THR A 229 -4.20 3.92 -12.32
CA THR A 229 -3.47 3.54 -11.10
C THR A 229 -3.94 2.23 -10.50
N GLY A 230 -5.17 1.77 -10.77
CA GLY A 230 -5.68 0.43 -10.43
C GLY A 230 -5.16 -0.71 -11.33
N ALA A 231 -4.30 -0.41 -12.31
CA ALA A 231 -3.79 -1.41 -13.26
C ALA A 231 -2.95 -2.52 -12.60
N ALA A 232 -2.33 -2.29 -11.44
CA ALA A 232 -1.59 -3.31 -10.72
C ALA A 232 -2.52 -4.41 -10.19
N ILE A 233 -3.62 -4.04 -9.54
CA ILE A 233 -4.64 -4.99 -9.05
C ILE A 233 -5.30 -5.72 -10.24
N LYS A 234 -5.65 -4.99 -11.31
CA LYS A 234 -6.20 -5.61 -12.54
C LYS A 234 -5.24 -6.65 -13.14
N ARG A 235 -3.94 -6.41 -13.10
CA ARG A 235 -2.93 -7.38 -13.55
C ARG A 235 -2.89 -8.61 -12.65
N LEU A 236 -2.94 -8.44 -11.33
CA LEU A 236 -2.99 -9.56 -10.39
C LEU A 236 -4.25 -10.40 -10.59
N ILE A 237 -5.43 -9.79 -10.70
CA ILE A 237 -6.69 -10.50 -11.01
C ILE A 237 -6.58 -11.26 -12.35
N GLY A 238 -5.96 -10.68 -13.36
CA GLY A 238 -5.72 -11.29 -14.66
C GLY A 238 -4.72 -12.46 -14.67
N LEU A 239 -4.05 -12.74 -13.53
CA LEU A 239 -3.18 -13.91 -13.41
C LEU A 239 -3.98 -15.19 -13.24
N GLN A 240 -5.14 -15.15 -12.60
CA GLN A 240 -5.96 -16.33 -12.37
C GLN A 240 -6.66 -16.79 -13.65
N PRO A 241 -6.50 -18.06 -14.08
CA PRO A 241 -7.28 -18.65 -15.18
C PRO A 241 -8.76 -18.74 -14.82
N ARG A 242 -9.62 -18.70 -15.82
CA ARG A 242 -11.08 -18.87 -15.63
C ARG A 242 -11.51 -20.33 -15.53
N THR A 243 -10.67 -21.25 -15.98
CA THR A 243 -10.95 -22.69 -16.00
C THR A 243 -9.76 -23.46 -15.44
N ALA A 244 -10.04 -24.61 -14.86
CA ALA A 244 -9.04 -25.57 -14.40
C ALA A 244 -9.32 -26.96 -14.98
N ARG A 245 -8.26 -27.72 -15.31
CA ARG A 245 -8.36 -29.07 -15.81
C ARG A 245 -8.31 -30.06 -14.65
N VAL A 246 -9.48 -30.49 -14.21
CA VAL A 246 -9.65 -31.38 -13.06
C VAL A 246 -9.77 -32.84 -13.52
N MET A 247 -9.10 -33.74 -12.82
CA MET A 247 -9.23 -35.18 -13.03
C MET A 247 -10.48 -35.70 -12.31
N ARG A 248 -11.51 -36.11 -13.08
CA ARG A 248 -12.73 -36.74 -12.56
C ARG A 248 -12.94 -38.10 -13.25
N ASP A 249 -13.13 -39.13 -12.46
CA ASP A 249 -13.30 -40.51 -12.93
C ASP A 249 -12.16 -40.97 -13.85
N GLY A 250 -10.92 -40.50 -13.55
CA GLY A 250 -9.70 -40.85 -14.32
C GLY A 250 -9.58 -40.10 -15.67
N GLN A 251 -10.48 -39.15 -15.98
CA GLN A 251 -10.42 -38.34 -17.21
C GLN A 251 -10.25 -36.84 -16.90
N PRO A 252 -9.40 -36.11 -17.66
CA PRO A 252 -9.25 -34.68 -17.51
C PRO A 252 -10.49 -33.95 -18.06
N GLN A 253 -11.10 -33.10 -17.25
CA GLN A 253 -12.25 -32.29 -17.59
C GLN A 253 -11.98 -30.81 -17.29
N ASP A 254 -12.16 -29.93 -18.24
CA ASP A 254 -12.05 -28.48 -18.05
C ASP A 254 -13.35 -27.95 -17.40
N ILE A 255 -13.23 -27.42 -16.18
CA ILE A 255 -14.35 -26.85 -15.43
C ILE A 255 -14.06 -25.41 -15.03
N ALA A 256 -15.09 -24.63 -14.74
CA ALA A 256 -14.94 -23.29 -14.21
C ALA A 256 -14.23 -23.32 -12.86
N ILE A 257 -13.35 -22.35 -12.60
CA ILE A 257 -12.48 -22.35 -11.41
C ILE A 257 -13.30 -22.29 -10.10
N GLU A 258 -14.47 -21.67 -10.13
CA GLU A 258 -15.40 -21.57 -9.00
C GLU A 258 -16.02 -22.93 -8.61
N GLN A 259 -15.95 -23.92 -9.50
CA GLN A 259 -16.47 -25.27 -9.27
C GLN A 259 -15.42 -26.24 -8.72
N VAL A 260 -14.16 -25.81 -8.68
CA VAL A 260 -13.06 -26.60 -8.13
C VAL A 260 -13.13 -26.58 -6.60
N ARG A 261 -12.93 -27.75 -6.00
CA ARG A 261 -12.99 -27.95 -4.54
C ARG A 261 -11.61 -28.32 -3.99
N LYS A 262 -11.43 -28.03 -2.71
CA LYS A 262 -10.25 -28.50 -1.96
C LYS A 262 -10.19 -30.04 -2.03
N GLY A 263 -9.01 -30.57 -2.41
CA GLY A 263 -8.75 -31.98 -2.59
C GLY A 263 -8.89 -32.47 -4.05
N ASP A 264 -9.45 -31.65 -4.95
CA ASP A 264 -9.50 -31.99 -6.39
C ASP A 264 -8.08 -32.10 -6.95
N ILE A 265 -7.89 -33.01 -7.92
CA ILE A 265 -6.62 -33.19 -8.62
C ILE A 265 -6.65 -32.42 -9.92
N VAL A 266 -5.72 -31.50 -10.09
CA VAL A 266 -5.63 -30.62 -11.26
C VAL A 266 -4.35 -30.94 -12.03
N MET A 267 -4.47 -31.08 -13.36
CA MET A 267 -3.35 -31.24 -14.28
C MET A 267 -2.95 -29.88 -14.86
N VAL A 268 -1.63 -29.59 -14.83
CA VAL A 268 -1.04 -28.36 -15.39
C VAL A 268 -0.01 -28.74 -16.46
N ARG A 269 -0.18 -28.22 -17.67
CA ARG A 269 0.68 -28.47 -18.83
C ARG A 269 1.74 -27.38 -18.99
N PRO A 270 2.79 -27.61 -19.77
CA PRO A 270 3.75 -26.57 -20.12
C PRO A 270 3.07 -25.35 -20.75
N GLY A 271 3.45 -24.13 -20.34
CA GLY A 271 2.89 -22.88 -20.80
C GLY A 271 1.50 -22.53 -20.22
N GLU A 272 0.92 -23.36 -19.37
CA GLU A 272 -0.33 -23.06 -18.68
C GLU A 272 -0.07 -22.34 -17.34
N LYS A 273 -0.98 -21.46 -16.98
CA LYS A 273 -0.99 -20.86 -15.63
C LYS A 273 -1.55 -21.87 -14.64
N ILE A 274 -0.96 -21.93 -13.45
CA ILE A 274 -1.45 -22.73 -12.35
C ILE A 274 -2.77 -22.15 -11.85
N PRO A 275 -3.88 -22.89 -11.83
CA PRO A 275 -5.19 -22.30 -11.57
C PRO A 275 -5.45 -21.98 -10.09
N LEU A 276 -4.96 -22.81 -9.17
CA LEU A 276 -5.18 -22.70 -7.73
C LEU A 276 -3.96 -23.20 -6.96
N ASP A 277 -3.90 -22.85 -5.68
CA ASP A 277 -2.82 -23.31 -4.79
C ASP A 277 -2.98 -24.80 -4.49
N GLY A 278 -1.88 -25.54 -4.54
CA GLY A 278 -1.92 -26.97 -4.31
C GLY A 278 -0.55 -27.59 -4.11
N GLU A 279 -0.56 -28.82 -3.61
CA GLU A 279 0.62 -29.66 -3.45
C GLU A 279 0.81 -30.54 -4.69
N ILE A 280 2.01 -30.55 -5.24
CA ILE A 280 2.35 -31.40 -6.39
C ILE A 280 2.40 -32.86 -5.95
N ILE A 281 1.65 -33.72 -6.61
CA ILE A 281 1.58 -35.15 -6.29
C ILE A 281 2.33 -36.02 -7.30
N GLU A 282 2.45 -35.58 -8.55
CA GLU A 282 3.10 -36.33 -9.62
C GLU A 282 3.68 -35.37 -10.66
N GLY A 283 4.81 -35.74 -11.25
CA GLY A 283 5.50 -34.93 -12.26
C GLY A 283 6.42 -33.88 -11.65
N GLY A 284 6.92 -32.98 -12.48
CA GLY A 284 7.78 -31.88 -12.04
C GLY A 284 8.02 -30.89 -13.17
N SER A 285 8.34 -29.66 -12.80
CA SER A 285 8.59 -28.59 -13.76
C SER A 285 9.35 -27.43 -13.14
N TYR A 286 9.78 -26.50 -13.99
CA TYR A 286 10.17 -25.16 -13.58
C TYR A 286 8.97 -24.22 -13.68
N VAL A 287 8.69 -23.47 -12.63
CA VAL A 287 7.57 -22.52 -12.53
C VAL A 287 8.11 -21.12 -12.44
N ASP A 288 7.65 -20.24 -13.32
CA ASP A 288 7.93 -18.80 -13.26
C ASP A 288 6.96 -18.16 -12.24
N GLU A 289 7.50 -17.77 -11.10
CA GLU A 289 6.78 -17.09 -10.01
C GLU A 289 7.02 -15.58 -10.01
N SER A 290 7.73 -15.03 -11.02
CA SER A 290 8.14 -13.61 -11.09
C SER A 290 6.98 -12.63 -10.99
N MET A 291 5.77 -13.04 -11.41
CA MET A 291 4.56 -12.24 -11.34
C MET A 291 4.11 -11.94 -9.91
N LEU A 292 4.49 -12.79 -8.95
CA LEU A 292 4.15 -12.66 -7.53
C LEU A 292 5.36 -12.25 -6.69
N THR A 293 6.51 -12.88 -6.94
CA THR A 293 7.74 -12.68 -6.14
C THR A 293 8.61 -11.54 -6.66
N GLY A 294 8.51 -11.22 -7.95
CA GLY A 294 9.42 -10.29 -8.63
C GLY A 294 10.76 -10.90 -9.04
N GLU A 295 11.04 -12.18 -8.70
CA GLU A 295 12.27 -12.87 -9.03
C GLU A 295 12.22 -13.46 -10.45
N PRO A 296 13.19 -13.15 -11.33
CA PRO A 296 13.13 -13.56 -12.73
C PRO A 296 13.52 -15.03 -12.98
N VAL A 297 14.05 -15.73 -11.98
CA VAL A 297 14.53 -17.10 -12.13
C VAL A 297 13.41 -18.08 -11.82
N PRO A 298 13.04 -19.00 -12.78
CA PRO A 298 12.03 -20.02 -12.51
C PRO A 298 12.47 -20.98 -11.41
N VAL A 299 11.53 -21.36 -10.56
CA VAL A 299 11.73 -22.25 -9.41
C VAL A 299 11.43 -23.69 -9.80
N GLU A 300 12.31 -24.62 -9.50
CA GLU A 300 12.06 -26.03 -9.68
C GLU A 300 10.99 -26.52 -8.69
N LYS A 301 10.01 -27.27 -9.21
CA LYS A 301 8.91 -27.84 -8.43
C LYS A 301 8.86 -29.36 -8.64
N GLN A 302 8.85 -30.09 -7.54
CA GLN A 302 8.86 -31.56 -7.47
C GLN A 302 7.70 -32.05 -6.60
N PRO A 303 7.36 -33.36 -6.63
CA PRO A 303 6.32 -33.92 -5.77
C PRO A 303 6.56 -33.62 -4.28
N GLY A 304 5.50 -33.25 -3.56
CA GLY A 304 5.54 -32.75 -2.18
C GLY A 304 5.74 -31.25 -2.03
N MET A 305 6.09 -30.52 -3.11
CA MET A 305 6.24 -29.07 -3.06
C MET A 305 4.93 -28.36 -3.35
N GLN A 306 4.79 -27.14 -2.79
CA GLN A 306 3.64 -26.26 -3.03
C GLN A 306 3.78 -25.53 -4.36
N ALA A 307 2.68 -25.46 -5.10
CA ALA A 307 2.51 -24.67 -6.31
C ALA A 307 1.47 -23.57 -6.07
N THR A 308 1.79 -22.34 -6.47
CA THR A 308 0.96 -21.16 -6.21
C THR A 308 0.10 -20.81 -7.43
N GLY A 309 -1.18 -20.60 -7.21
CA GLY A 309 -2.11 -20.16 -8.26
C GLY A 309 -1.74 -18.82 -8.88
N GLY A 310 -1.91 -18.69 -10.20
CA GLY A 310 -1.56 -17.50 -10.96
C GLY A 310 -0.14 -17.47 -11.52
N THR A 311 0.76 -18.38 -11.09
CA THR A 311 2.12 -18.53 -11.62
C THR A 311 2.11 -19.33 -12.93
N LEU A 312 3.21 -19.27 -13.70
CA LEU A 312 3.30 -19.86 -15.03
C LEU A 312 4.17 -21.10 -15.03
N ASN A 313 3.59 -22.26 -15.41
CA ASN A 313 4.34 -23.46 -15.65
C ASN A 313 5.13 -23.36 -16.97
N THR A 314 6.47 -23.58 -16.95
CA THR A 314 7.29 -23.33 -18.12
C THR A 314 7.55 -24.57 -18.98
N SER A 315 8.07 -25.69 -18.44
CA SER A 315 8.68 -26.74 -19.25
C SER A 315 8.07 -28.13 -19.06
N GLY A 316 7.82 -28.55 -17.84
CA GLY A 316 7.28 -29.88 -17.52
C GLY A 316 5.76 -29.90 -17.38
N SER A 317 5.20 -31.07 -17.11
CA SER A 317 3.79 -31.19 -16.71
C SER A 317 3.74 -31.88 -15.34
N PHE A 318 2.78 -31.45 -14.52
CA PHE A 318 2.57 -32.04 -13.20
C PHE A 318 1.09 -32.05 -12.84
N THR A 319 0.74 -32.88 -11.92
CA THR A 319 -0.57 -32.89 -11.26
C THR A 319 -0.43 -32.37 -9.83
N LEU A 320 -1.36 -31.54 -9.41
CA LEU A 320 -1.41 -31.01 -8.05
C LEU A 320 -2.74 -31.35 -7.38
N ARG A 321 -2.70 -31.51 -6.06
CA ARG A 321 -3.88 -31.60 -5.21
C ARG A 321 -4.19 -30.22 -4.67
N VAL A 322 -5.39 -29.71 -4.96
CA VAL A 322 -5.81 -28.37 -4.52
C VAL A 322 -5.88 -28.29 -3.00
N THR A 323 -5.14 -27.33 -2.42
CA THR A 323 -5.11 -27.08 -0.97
C THR A 323 -5.98 -25.89 -0.56
N HIS A 324 -6.06 -24.84 -1.41
CA HIS A 324 -6.85 -23.64 -1.14
C HIS A 324 -7.67 -23.24 -2.36
N THR A 325 -8.87 -22.71 -2.11
CA THR A 325 -9.82 -22.26 -3.15
C THR A 325 -10.43 -20.91 -2.80
N GLY A 326 -10.89 -20.18 -3.82
CA GLY A 326 -11.60 -18.91 -3.63
C GLY A 326 -10.79 -17.85 -2.88
N ALA A 327 -11.36 -17.32 -1.81
CA ALA A 327 -10.75 -16.26 -1.01
C ALA A 327 -9.49 -16.68 -0.24
N ASP A 328 -9.27 -17.99 -0.04
CA ASP A 328 -8.15 -18.49 0.75
C ASP A 328 -6.87 -18.69 -0.08
N THR A 329 -6.94 -18.53 -1.41
CA THR A 329 -5.76 -18.63 -2.28
C THR A 329 -4.77 -17.51 -1.98
N MET A 330 -3.46 -17.80 -2.18
CA MET A 330 -2.38 -16.82 -1.99
C MET A 330 -2.62 -15.57 -2.86
N LEU A 331 -3.02 -15.74 -4.11
CA LEU A 331 -3.32 -14.63 -5.00
C LEU A 331 -4.47 -13.75 -4.48
N ALA A 332 -5.55 -14.35 -3.95
CA ALA A 332 -6.65 -13.61 -3.35
C ALA A 332 -6.20 -12.86 -2.07
N ARG A 333 -5.33 -13.46 -1.25
CA ARG A 333 -4.73 -12.80 -0.08
C ARG A 333 -3.86 -11.61 -0.50
N ILE A 334 -3.04 -11.74 -1.54
CA ILE A 334 -2.21 -10.65 -2.09
C ILE A 334 -3.11 -9.49 -2.54
N ILE A 335 -4.16 -9.77 -3.32
CA ILE A 335 -5.09 -8.75 -3.80
C ILE A 335 -5.71 -8.01 -2.61
N ARG A 336 -6.20 -8.72 -1.59
CA ARG A 336 -6.75 -8.09 -0.38
C ARG A 336 -5.74 -7.23 0.38
N MET A 337 -4.49 -7.67 0.52
CA MET A 337 -3.44 -6.88 1.15
C MET A 337 -3.18 -5.57 0.39
N VAL A 338 -3.08 -5.64 -0.95
CA VAL A 338 -2.88 -4.44 -1.78
C VAL A 338 -4.08 -3.50 -1.70
N GLU A 339 -5.30 -4.02 -1.69
CA GLU A 339 -6.52 -3.23 -1.51
C GLU A 339 -6.57 -2.56 -0.13
N ALA A 340 -6.27 -3.30 0.94
CA ALA A 340 -6.22 -2.76 2.29
C ALA A 340 -5.17 -1.64 2.42
N ALA A 341 -3.97 -1.84 1.85
CA ALA A 341 -2.93 -0.82 1.84
C ALA A 341 -3.36 0.45 1.08
N GLN A 342 -4.03 0.29 -0.05
CA GLN A 342 -4.57 1.41 -0.82
C GLN A 342 -5.75 2.10 -0.13
N GLY A 343 -6.50 1.34 0.65
CA GLY A 343 -7.65 1.80 1.43
C GLY A 343 -7.29 2.52 2.72
N ALA A 344 -6.11 2.32 3.24
CA ALA A 344 -5.72 2.87 4.53
C ALA A 344 -5.54 4.39 4.50
N ARG A 345 -5.90 5.04 5.60
CA ARG A 345 -5.78 6.48 5.79
C ARG A 345 -4.48 6.84 6.49
N LEU A 346 -3.55 7.43 5.77
CA LEU A 346 -2.31 7.90 6.36
C LEU A 346 -2.53 9.10 7.31
N PRO A 347 -1.76 9.24 8.38
CA PRO A 347 -1.78 10.42 9.25
C PRO A 347 -1.61 11.75 8.49
N ILE A 348 -0.76 11.79 7.47
CA ILE A 348 -0.59 12.96 6.61
C ILE A 348 -1.89 13.34 5.86
N GLN A 349 -2.72 12.38 5.49
CA GLN A 349 -4.01 12.62 4.85
C GLN A 349 -4.99 13.26 5.82
N ALA A 350 -5.03 12.81 7.07
CA ALA A 350 -5.88 13.40 8.10
C ALA A 350 -5.53 14.88 8.34
N LEU A 351 -4.23 15.23 8.32
CA LEU A 351 -3.77 16.63 8.42
C LEU A 351 -4.26 17.46 7.22
N VAL A 352 -4.12 16.95 6.00
CA VAL A 352 -4.57 17.61 4.77
C VAL A 352 -6.08 17.87 4.80
N ASP A 353 -6.86 16.90 5.26
CA ASP A 353 -8.30 17.02 5.41
C ASP A 353 -8.70 18.12 6.41
N GLN A 354 -7.95 18.22 7.52
CA GLN A 354 -8.17 19.27 8.51
C GLN A 354 -7.86 20.66 7.95
N VAL A 355 -6.74 20.81 7.23
CA VAL A 355 -6.38 22.07 6.57
C VAL A 355 -7.43 22.45 5.53
N THR A 356 -7.88 21.51 4.70
CA THR A 356 -8.90 21.74 3.66
C THR A 356 -10.21 22.22 4.25
N ALA A 357 -10.65 21.66 5.37
CA ALA A 357 -11.90 22.05 6.02
C ALA A 357 -11.92 23.52 6.47
N TRP A 358 -10.76 24.10 6.77
CA TRP A 358 -10.60 25.49 7.16
C TRP A 358 -10.34 26.41 5.97
N PHE A 359 -9.67 25.88 4.95
CA PHE A 359 -9.25 26.62 3.77
C PHE A 359 -10.43 27.15 2.94
N VAL A 360 -11.47 26.34 2.69
CA VAL A 360 -12.62 26.74 1.86
C VAL A 360 -13.39 27.93 2.47
N PRO A 361 -13.77 27.93 3.76
CA PRO A 361 -14.36 29.12 4.40
C PRO A 361 -13.45 30.34 4.37
N ALA A 362 -12.15 30.18 4.58
CA ALA A 362 -11.18 31.28 4.54
C ALA A 362 -11.11 31.93 3.15
N VAL A 363 -11.12 31.14 2.09
CA VAL A 363 -11.16 31.60 0.70
C VAL A 363 -12.46 32.35 0.40
N MET A 364 -13.60 31.86 0.85
CA MET A 364 -14.86 32.56 0.69
C MET A 364 -14.84 33.95 1.37
N GLY A 365 -14.26 34.00 2.58
CA GLY A 365 -14.03 35.29 3.28
C GLY A 365 -13.10 36.23 2.49
N MET A 366 -12.00 35.68 1.95
CA MET A 366 -11.07 36.46 1.11
C MET A 366 -11.72 36.96 -0.17
N ALA A 367 -12.54 36.15 -0.84
CA ALA A 367 -13.29 36.60 -2.03
C ALA A 367 -14.29 37.68 -1.71
N LEU A 368 -14.99 37.58 -0.57
CA LEU A 368 -15.88 38.65 -0.10
C LEU A 368 -15.11 39.92 0.22
N LEU A 369 -13.98 39.84 0.92
CA LEU A 369 -13.13 41.01 1.19
C LEU A 369 -12.59 41.62 -0.10
N THR A 370 -12.18 40.81 -1.08
CA THR A 370 -11.77 41.29 -2.40
C THR A 370 -12.92 42.01 -3.10
N PHE A 371 -14.11 41.42 -3.10
CA PHE A 371 -15.30 42.09 -3.68
C PHE A 371 -15.55 43.43 -3.04
N LEU A 372 -15.61 43.52 -1.72
CA LEU A 372 -15.87 44.79 -0.99
C LEU A 372 -14.76 45.81 -1.24
N ALA A 373 -13.49 45.41 -1.21
CA ALA A 373 -12.37 46.29 -1.47
C ALA A 373 -12.47 46.93 -2.87
N TRP A 374 -12.72 46.16 -3.91
CA TRP A 374 -12.88 46.64 -5.27
C TRP A 374 -14.15 47.45 -5.48
N PHE A 375 -15.24 47.08 -4.80
CA PHE A 375 -16.52 47.82 -4.90
C PHE A 375 -16.41 49.22 -4.33
N PHE A 376 -15.74 49.38 -3.18
CA PHE A 376 -15.65 50.69 -2.51
C PHE A 376 -14.41 51.50 -2.89
N LEU A 377 -13.30 50.85 -3.25
CA LEU A 377 -12.01 51.51 -3.48
C LEU A 377 -11.52 51.39 -4.94
N GLY A 378 -12.18 50.57 -5.75
CA GLY A 378 -11.76 50.32 -7.13
C GLY A 378 -12.14 51.44 -8.10
N PRO A 379 -11.49 51.51 -9.27
CA PRO A 379 -11.83 52.43 -10.34
C PRO A 379 -13.18 52.06 -10.98
N THR A 380 -13.78 52.99 -11.67
CA THR A 380 -15.01 52.73 -12.45
C THR A 380 -14.67 51.91 -13.71
N PRO A 381 -15.44 50.85 -14.01
CA PRO A 381 -16.67 50.36 -13.35
C PRO A 381 -16.36 49.42 -12.14
N ALA A 382 -16.48 49.95 -10.93
CA ALA A 382 -16.08 49.24 -9.68
C ALA A 382 -16.79 47.91 -9.48
N LEU A 383 -18.07 47.79 -9.84
CA LEU A 383 -18.84 46.55 -9.72
C LEU A 383 -18.27 45.42 -10.60
N SER A 384 -17.88 45.71 -11.84
CA SER A 384 -17.28 44.74 -12.76
C SER A 384 -15.93 44.25 -12.24
N HIS A 385 -15.08 45.18 -11.79
CA HIS A 385 -13.79 44.82 -11.18
C HIS A 385 -13.96 43.98 -9.90
N ALA A 386 -14.89 44.35 -9.04
CA ALA A 386 -15.20 43.63 -7.82
C ALA A 386 -15.63 42.17 -8.11
N LEU A 387 -16.55 42.01 -9.09
CA LEU A 387 -17.03 40.68 -9.47
C LEU A 387 -15.91 39.80 -10.07
N VAL A 388 -15.19 40.34 -11.07
CA VAL A 388 -14.14 39.57 -11.78
C VAL A 388 -13.05 39.13 -10.84
N ASN A 389 -12.53 40.00 -9.97
CA ASN A 389 -11.47 39.64 -9.03
C ASN A 389 -11.97 38.68 -7.93
N ALA A 390 -13.19 38.88 -7.40
CA ALA A 390 -13.76 37.95 -6.41
C ALA A 390 -13.99 36.54 -7.01
N VAL A 391 -14.53 36.48 -8.24
CA VAL A 391 -14.70 35.21 -8.96
C VAL A 391 -13.35 34.56 -9.26
N ALA A 392 -12.34 35.31 -9.67
CA ALA A 392 -10.97 34.79 -9.88
C ALA A 392 -10.40 34.21 -8.61
N VAL A 393 -10.57 34.84 -7.43
CA VAL A 393 -10.15 34.31 -6.12
C VAL A 393 -10.87 33.00 -5.79
N LEU A 394 -12.20 32.93 -5.99
CA LEU A 394 -12.96 31.70 -5.72
C LEU A 394 -12.48 30.51 -6.56
N ILE A 395 -12.12 30.77 -7.81
CA ILE A 395 -11.73 29.73 -8.76
C ILE A 395 -10.29 29.25 -8.51
N ILE A 396 -9.34 30.21 -8.42
CA ILE A 396 -7.93 29.86 -8.26
C ILE A 396 -7.64 29.11 -6.95
N ALA A 397 -8.42 29.41 -5.92
CA ALA A 397 -8.28 28.79 -4.61
C ALA A 397 -8.93 27.40 -4.50
N CYS A 398 -9.49 26.85 -5.59
CA CYS A 398 -10.03 25.50 -5.57
C CYS A 398 -8.94 24.47 -5.28
N PRO A 399 -9.03 23.70 -4.18
CA PRO A 399 -7.99 22.73 -3.81
C PRO A 399 -8.14 21.38 -4.55
N CYS A 400 -8.43 21.43 -5.86
CA CYS A 400 -8.75 20.24 -6.67
C CYS A 400 -7.61 19.22 -6.69
N ALA A 401 -6.37 19.68 -6.88
CA ALA A 401 -5.18 18.84 -6.91
C ALA A 401 -4.85 18.20 -5.55
N MET A 402 -5.23 18.84 -4.45
CA MET A 402 -4.93 18.38 -3.09
C MET A 402 -5.63 17.05 -2.74
N GLY A 403 -6.89 16.88 -3.19
CA GLY A 403 -7.63 15.63 -3.00
C GLY A 403 -7.00 14.42 -3.71
N LEU A 404 -6.13 14.66 -4.71
CA LEU A 404 -5.43 13.62 -5.47
C LEU A 404 -4.02 13.34 -4.97
N ALA A 405 -3.37 14.33 -4.36
CA ALA A 405 -1.95 14.31 -4.04
C ALA A 405 -1.53 13.07 -3.24
N THR A 406 -2.28 12.74 -2.20
CA THR A 406 -2.00 11.60 -1.32
C THR A 406 -2.49 10.27 -1.90
N PRO A 407 -3.78 10.09 -2.27
CA PRO A 407 -4.27 8.79 -2.73
C PRO A 407 -3.57 8.28 -3.99
N THR A 408 -3.31 9.16 -4.96
CA THR A 408 -2.66 8.73 -6.21
C THR A 408 -1.23 8.26 -5.98
N SER A 409 -0.47 8.96 -5.11
CA SER A 409 0.90 8.57 -4.78
C SER A 409 0.94 7.23 -4.01
N ILE A 410 0.00 7.01 -3.08
CA ILE A 410 -0.15 5.73 -2.36
C ILE A 410 -0.45 4.61 -3.36
N MET A 411 -1.47 4.78 -4.21
CA MET A 411 -1.87 3.75 -5.17
C MET A 411 -0.73 3.38 -6.13
N VAL A 412 0.02 4.37 -6.63
CA VAL A 412 1.17 4.11 -7.52
C VAL A 412 2.32 3.47 -6.73
N GLY A 413 2.61 3.96 -5.53
CA GLY A 413 3.67 3.44 -4.67
C GLY A 413 3.42 1.99 -4.24
N THR A 414 2.23 1.69 -3.70
CA THR A 414 1.87 0.32 -3.29
C THR A 414 1.75 -0.63 -4.48
N GLY A 415 1.27 -0.14 -5.62
CA GLY A 415 1.26 -0.91 -6.86
C GLY A 415 2.67 -1.25 -7.34
N ARG A 416 3.62 -0.30 -7.24
CA ARG A 416 5.03 -0.55 -7.57
C ARG A 416 5.69 -1.49 -6.56
N ALA A 417 5.34 -1.38 -5.28
CA ALA A 417 5.78 -2.30 -4.24
C ALA A 417 5.37 -3.75 -4.56
N ALA A 418 4.10 -3.97 -4.88
CA ALA A 418 3.58 -5.27 -5.24
C ALA A 418 4.29 -5.88 -6.47
N GLU A 419 4.62 -5.06 -7.49
CA GLU A 419 5.42 -5.48 -8.65
C GLU A 419 6.85 -5.91 -8.28
N MET A 420 7.34 -5.49 -7.11
CA MET A 420 8.66 -5.83 -6.57
C MET A 420 8.58 -6.90 -5.48
N GLY A 421 7.45 -7.58 -5.36
CA GLY A 421 7.23 -8.60 -4.32
C GLY A 421 7.14 -8.04 -2.90
N VAL A 422 6.90 -6.73 -2.72
CA VAL A 422 6.73 -6.09 -1.40
C VAL A 422 5.26 -5.75 -1.19
N LEU A 423 4.63 -6.34 -0.20
CA LEU A 423 3.23 -6.12 0.12
C LEU A 423 3.10 -5.35 1.45
N PHE A 424 2.39 -4.24 1.42
CA PHE A 424 1.98 -3.52 2.61
C PHE A 424 0.64 -4.07 3.07
N ARG A 425 0.58 -4.70 4.23
CA ARG A 425 -0.67 -5.20 4.81
C ARG A 425 -1.47 -4.10 5.50
N GLN A 426 -0.77 -3.17 6.12
CA GLN A 426 -1.34 -2.00 6.77
C GLN A 426 -0.84 -0.74 6.05
N GLY A 427 -1.73 0.18 5.73
CA GLY A 427 -1.33 1.35 4.94
C GLY A 427 -0.48 2.35 5.71
N ASP A 428 -0.59 2.42 7.03
CA ASP A 428 0.27 3.24 7.90
C ASP A 428 1.70 2.70 7.95
N ALA A 429 1.92 1.41 7.68
CA ALA A 429 3.25 0.83 7.54
C ALA A 429 4.09 1.55 6.47
N LEU A 430 3.44 2.02 5.38
CA LEU A 430 4.12 2.84 4.38
C LEU A 430 4.68 4.13 4.97
N GLN A 431 4.01 4.75 5.95
CA GLN A 431 4.51 5.94 6.62
C GLN A 431 5.52 5.62 7.71
N THR A 432 5.26 4.59 8.52
CA THR A 432 6.12 4.20 9.64
C THR A 432 7.48 3.70 9.15
N LEU A 433 7.49 2.90 8.07
CA LEU A 433 8.71 2.34 7.49
C LEU A 433 9.68 3.42 6.98
N ARG A 434 9.18 4.56 6.53
CA ARG A 434 10.01 5.71 6.15
C ARG A 434 10.87 6.23 7.31
N ASP A 435 10.30 6.26 8.50
CA ASP A 435 10.90 6.89 9.68
C ASP A 435 11.80 5.92 10.46
N VAL A 436 11.95 4.67 9.99
CA VAL A 436 12.82 3.65 10.55
C VAL A 436 14.27 4.11 10.53
N GLN A 437 14.97 3.87 11.64
CA GLN A 437 16.38 4.20 11.87
C GLN A 437 17.21 2.95 12.13
N VAL A 438 16.59 1.88 12.65
CA VAL A 438 17.23 0.61 12.96
C VAL A 438 16.43 -0.51 12.30
N VAL A 439 17.13 -1.42 11.61
CA VAL A 439 16.53 -2.65 11.07
C VAL A 439 17.13 -3.82 11.84
N ALA A 440 16.31 -4.50 12.64
CA ALA A 440 16.70 -5.69 13.37
C ALA A 440 16.22 -6.94 12.64
N PHE A 441 17.09 -7.93 12.55
CA PHE A 441 16.83 -9.19 11.87
C PHE A 441 16.86 -10.34 12.88
N ASP A 442 15.94 -11.30 12.73
CA ASP A 442 16.20 -12.63 13.25
C ASP A 442 17.36 -13.26 12.48
N LYS A 443 18.07 -14.20 13.10
CA LYS A 443 19.16 -14.88 12.42
C LYS A 443 18.64 -16.05 11.57
N THR A 444 18.00 -17.02 12.21
CA THR A 444 17.70 -18.33 11.64
C THR A 444 16.51 -18.27 10.68
N GLY A 445 16.67 -18.73 9.43
CA GLY A 445 15.64 -18.64 8.40
C GLY A 445 15.49 -17.24 7.79
N THR A 446 15.97 -16.19 8.45
CA THR A 446 15.93 -14.80 7.99
C THR A 446 17.25 -14.38 7.35
N LEU A 447 18.32 -14.24 8.11
CA LEU A 447 19.67 -13.95 7.57
C LEU A 447 20.36 -15.20 7.02
N THR A 448 19.95 -16.38 7.49
CA THR A 448 20.46 -17.68 7.08
C THR A 448 19.39 -18.48 6.35
N LEU A 449 19.78 -19.57 5.69
CA LEU A 449 18.86 -20.41 4.91
C LEU A 449 17.86 -21.21 5.78
N GLY A 450 18.05 -21.27 7.12
CA GLY A 450 17.24 -22.11 8.00
C GLY A 450 17.44 -23.61 7.75
N LYS A 451 18.51 -23.96 7.06
CA LYS A 451 18.88 -25.37 6.72
C LYS A 451 20.24 -25.65 7.29
N PRO A 452 20.35 -25.88 8.61
CA PRO A 452 21.62 -26.25 9.22
C PRO A 452 22.16 -27.53 8.61
N THR A 453 23.48 -27.59 8.48
CA THR A 453 24.22 -28.77 8.00
C THR A 453 25.33 -29.12 8.95
N LEU A 454 25.57 -30.42 9.13
CA LEU A 454 26.73 -30.91 9.86
C LEU A 454 27.99 -30.72 9.01
N THR A 455 28.85 -29.77 9.42
CA THR A 455 30.06 -29.43 8.66
C THR A 455 31.31 -30.15 9.14
N GLU A 456 31.41 -30.36 10.42
CA GLU A 456 32.59 -31.05 11.02
C GLU A 456 32.16 -31.94 12.17
N LEU A 457 32.91 -33.04 12.35
CA LEU A 457 32.81 -33.94 13.50
C LEU A 457 34.24 -34.26 13.97
N GLU A 458 34.52 -33.95 15.22
CA GLU A 458 35.80 -34.23 15.87
C GLU A 458 35.60 -35.23 17.01
N PRO A 459 35.96 -36.52 16.82
CA PRO A 459 35.87 -37.55 17.86
C PRO A 459 36.95 -37.36 18.93
N ALA A 460 36.68 -37.81 20.15
CA ALA A 460 37.67 -37.92 21.19
C ALA A 460 38.70 -39.02 20.84
N ALA A 461 39.88 -38.93 21.45
CA ALA A 461 40.94 -39.90 21.19
C ALA A 461 40.49 -41.35 21.45
N GLY A 462 40.59 -42.19 20.42
CA GLY A 462 40.21 -43.61 20.49
C GLY A 462 38.73 -43.92 20.23
N VAL A 463 37.93 -42.91 19.82
CA VAL A 463 36.50 -43.06 19.45
C VAL A 463 36.37 -43.04 17.92
N ASP A 464 35.60 -43.95 17.37
CA ASP A 464 35.36 -44.00 15.92
C ASP A 464 34.31 -42.99 15.49
N GLU A 465 34.65 -42.18 14.50
CA GLU A 465 33.78 -41.12 13.99
C GLU A 465 32.43 -41.64 13.46
N ARG A 466 32.46 -42.78 12.78
CA ARG A 466 31.27 -43.38 12.19
C ARG A 466 30.31 -43.91 13.26
N GLU A 467 30.85 -44.52 14.32
CA GLU A 467 30.05 -45.00 15.44
C GLU A 467 29.42 -43.87 16.22
N VAL A 468 30.16 -42.79 16.51
CA VAL A 468 29.61 -41.60 17.18
C VAL A 468 28.46 -40.99 16.36
N LEU A 469 28.66 -40.82 15.05
CA LEU A 469 27.61 -40.26 14.20
C LEU A 469 26.39 -41.20 14.18
N GLN A 470 26.56 -42.50 14.16
CA GLN A 470 25.47 -43.49 14.25
C GLN A 470 24.67 -43.31 15.53
N TRP A 471 25.32 -43.28 16.69
CA TRP A 471 24.64 -43.16 17.99
C TRP A 471 23.89 -41.79 18.09
N VAL A 472 24.55 -40.68 17.76
CA VAL A 472 23.94 -39.35 17.86
C VAL A 472 22.79 -39.20 16.87
N ALA A 473 22.98 -39.63 15.61
CA ALA A 473 21.90 -39.55 14.61
C ALA A 473 20.70 -40.45 15.01
N SER A 474 20.95 -41.59 15.67
CA SER A 474 19.86 -42.42 16.19
C SER A 474 19.05 -41.77 17.30
N VAL A 475 19.70 -41.01 18.21
CA VAL A 475 19.00 -40.18 19.21
C VAL A 475 18.26 -39.04 18.52
N GLN A 476 18.93 -38.32 17.62
CA GLN A 476 18.37 -37.12 16.94
C GLN A 476 17.22 -37.46 15.98
N ALA A 477 17.12 -38.70 15.49
CA ALA A 477 15.99 -39.15 14.66
C ALA A 477 14.62 -39.08 15.37
N ARG A 478 14.61 -38.89 16.70
CA ARG A 478 13.41 -38.68 17.51
C ARG A 478 13.08 -37.22 17.74
N SER A 479 13.92 -36.31 17.27
CA SER A 479 13.78 -34.87 17.45
C SER A 479 13.40 -34.17 16.14
N GLU A 480 12.46 -33.22 16.19
CA GLU A 480 12.09 -32.38 15.05
C GLU A 480 12.95 -31.11 14.96
N HIS A 481 13.93 -30.95 15.84
CA HIS A 481 14.76 -29.74 15.86
C HIS A 481 15.64 -29.66 14.60
N PRO A 482 15.82 -28.47 13.96
CA PRO A 482 16.62 -28.35 12.73
C PRO A 482 18.04 -28.91 12.81
N ILE A 483 18.69 -28.76 13.97
CA ILE A 483 20.02 -29.37 14.23
C ILE A 483 19.95 -30.87 14.19
N ALA A 484 18.91 -31.47 14.72
CA ALA A 484 18.71 -32.90 14.71
C ALA A 484 18.57 -33.43 13.28
N LEU A 485 17.75 -32.75 12.47
CA LEU A 485 17.56 -33.08 11.06
C LEU A 485 18.89 -33.01 10.29
N ALA A 486 19.74 -32.02 10.58
CA ALA A 486 21.05 -31.88 9.96
C ALA A 486 21.98 -33.06 10.27
N ILE A 487 22.00 -33.53 11.51
CA ILE A 487 22.82 -34.65 11.95
C ILE A 487 22.32 -35.98 11.34
N VAL A 488 20.99 -36.15 11.31
CA VAL A 488 20.36 -37.33 10.66
C VAL A 488 20.63 -37.33 9.17
N ALA A 489 20.48 -36.21 8.49
CA ALA A 489 20.78 -36.09 7.07
C ALA A 489 22.22 -36.42 6.73
N ALA A 490 23.19 -35.99 7.55
CA ALA A 490 24.60 -36.34 7.39
C ALA A 490 24.87 -37.83 7.58
N ALA A 491 24.16 -38.49 8.49
CA ALA A 491 24.26 -39.95 8.65
C ALA A 491 23.69 -40.70 7.44
N VAL A 492 22.55 -40.25 6.90
CA VAL A 492 21.92 -40.83 5.68
C VAL A 492 22.84 -40.68 4.47
N GLU A 493 23.42 -39.48 4.25
CA GLU A 493 24.37 -39.21 3.18
C GLU A 493 25.61 -40.12 3.23
N ARG A 494 26.11 -40.36 4.45
CA ARG A 494 27.25 -41.26 4.69
C ARG A 494 26.84 -42.75 4.74
N LYS A 495 25.59 -43.08 4.43
CA LYS A 495 25.02 -44.43 4.42
C LYS A 495 25.26 -45.16 5.76
N ILE A 496 24.88 -44.51 6.84
CA ILE A 496 24.93 -45.04 8.20
C ILE A 496 23.51 -45.42 8.61
N ASP A 497 23.33 -46.72 8.94
CA ASP A 497 22.02 -47.22 9.41
C ASP A 497 21.77 -46.76 10.85
N LEU A 498 20.57 -46.22 11.11
CA LEU A 498 20.18 -45.77 12.43
C LEU A 498 19.74 -46.94 13.32
N LEU A 499 20.10 -46.85 14.59
CA LEU A 499 19.75 -47.83 15.61
C LEU A 499 18.48 -47.42 16.38
N PRO A 500 17.74 -48.35 16.98
CA PRO A 500 16.64 -48.00 17.87
C PRO A 500 17.13 -47.20 19.08
N ALA A 501 16.47 -46.07 19.35
CA ALA A 501 16.71 -45.22 20.53
C ALA A 501 15.57 -45.40 21.54
N GLU A 502 15.91 -45.66 22.80
CA GLU A 502 14.97 -45.85 23.91
C GLU A 502 15.12 -44.74 24.95
N GLY A 503 14.03 -44.36 25.63
CA GLY A 503 14.09 -43.39 26.71
C GLY A 503 14.45 -41.97 26.24
N PHE A 504 14.06 -41.57 25.02
CA PHE A 504 14.34 -40.24 24.49
C PHE A 504 13.76 -39.13 25.37
N ALA A 505 14.59 -38.19 25.76
CA ALA A 505 14.20 -36.96 26.46
C ALA A 505 14.82 -35.74 25.81
N ALA A 506 13.98 -34.73 25.51
CA ALA A 506 14.44 -33.44 25.07
C ALA A 506 14.57 -32.50 26.29
N ILE A 507 15.75 -31.88 26.45
CA ILE A 507 16.06 -30.93 27.50
C ILE A 507 15.97 -29.53 26.87
N THR A 508 14.88 -28.84 27.18
CA THR A 508 14.53 -27.57 26.52
C THR A 508 15.68 -26.57 26.51
N GLY A 509 16.10 -26.17 25.31
CA GLY A 509 17.18 -25.22 25.10
C GLY A 509 18.59 -25.69 25.44
N ALA A 510 18.81 -26.96 25.81
CA ALA A 510 20.10 -27.46 26.22
C ALA A 510 20.59 -28.67 25.40
N GLY A 511 19.70 -29.63 25.05
CA GLY A 511 20.10 -30.80 24.27
C GLY A 511 19.09 -31.93 24.32
N VAL A 512 19.56 -33.17 24.00
CA VAL A 512 18.76 -34.39 23.99
C VAL A 512 19.56 -35.56 24.59
N GLU A 513 18.83 -36.50 25.17
CA GLU A 513 19.43 -37.75 25.68
C GLU A 513 18.56 -38.94 25.34
N ALA A 514 19.18 -40.09 25.10
CA ALA A 514 18.52 -41.38 24.93
C ALA A 514 19.51 -42.55 25.15
N SER A 515 18.98 -43.75 25.25
CA SER A 515 19.77 -44.97 25.25
C SER A 515 19.79 -45.60 23.85
N VAL A 516 20.95 -45.83 23.28
CA VAL A 516 21.15 -46.50 21.97
C VAL A 516 22.07 -47.66 22.09
N ALA A 517 21.64 -48.85 21.73
CA ALA A 517 22.38 -50.09 21.86
C ALA A 517 22.97 -50.30 23.28
N GLY A 518 22.22 -49.92 24.32
CA GLY A 518 22.61 -50.06 25.72
C GLY A 518 23.58 -48.98 26.24
N LYS A 519 23.96 -48.00 25.41
CA LYS A 519 24.79 -46.86 25.79
C LYS A 519 23.94 -45.62 26.01
N HIS A 520 24.21 -44.87 27.07
CA HIS A 520 23.53 -43.59 27.32
C HIS A 520 24.22 -42.49 26.51
N VAL A 521 23.51 -41.94 25.56
CA VAL A 521 24.02 -40.92 24.65
C VAL A 521 23.36 -39.58 25.01
N LEU A 522 24.19 -38.54 25.24
CA LEU A 522 23.81 -37.16 25.51
C LEU A 522 24.38 -36.26 24.42
N ALA A 523 23.57 -35.42 23.78
CA ALA A 523 24.04 -34.46 22.79
C ALA A 523 23.46 -33.08 23.08
N GLY A 524 24.32 -32.03 23.16
CA GLY A 524 23.84 -30.71 23.49
C GLY A 524 24.92 -29.65 23.64
N ALA A 525 24.54 -28.51 24.24
CA ALA A 525 25.42 -27.36 24.50
C ALA A 525 26.41 -27.66 25.65
N ASP A 526 27.48 -26.86 25.74
CA ASP A 526 28.50 -26.91 26.82
C ASP A 526 27.86 -26.81 28.21
N ARG A 527 26.86 -25.97 28.40
CA ARG A 527 26.15 -25.83 29.68
C ARG A 527 25.50 -27.15 30.14
N LEU A 528 24.96 -27.93 29.21
CA LEU A 528 24.36 -29.21 29.52
C LEU A 528 25.46 -30.23 29.99
N MET A 529 26.62 -30.21 29.35
CA MET A 529 27.76 -31.01 29.76
C MET A 529 28.23 -30.64 31.17
N ALA A 530 28.32 -29.34 31.45
CA ALA A 530 28.68 -28.81 32.76
C ALA A 530 27.66 -29.19 33.85
N GLU A 531 26.36 -29.11 33.59
CA GLU A 531 25.27 -29.52 34.50
C GLU A 531 25.32 -31.00 34.83
N ARG A 532 25.75 -31.81 33.87
CA ARG A 532 25.93 -33.28 34.05
C ARG A 532 27.31 -33.68 34.56
N GLY A 533 28.20 -32.72 34.83
CA GLY A 533 29.55 -32.95 35.34
C GLY A 533 30.48 -33.61 34.32
N ILE A 534 30.22 -33.41 33.02
CA ILE A 534 31.02 -34.00 31.94
C ILE A 534 32.11 -33.03 31.53
N ASP A 535 33.37 -33.42 31.61
CA ASP A 535 34.50 -32.56 31.22
C ASP A 535 34.68 -32.60 29.69
N VAL A 536 34.48 -31.43 29.08
CA VAL A 536 34.64 -31.17 27.63
C VAL A 536 35.84 -30.26 27.33
N SER A 537 36.72 -30.01 28.30
CA SER A 537 37.85 -29.09 28.18
C SER A 537 38.80 -29.47 27.03
N ALA A 538 38.91 -30.76 26.69
CA ALA A 538 39.70 -31.23 25.55
C ALA A 538 39.28 -30.62 24.20
N PHE A 539 38.02 -30.21 24.06
CA PHE A 539 37.49 -29.60 22.85
C PHE A 539 37.49 -28.07 22.93
N GLY A 540 37.84 -27.44 24.05
CA GLY A 540 37.66 -26.01 24.31
C GLY A 540 38.31 -25.13 23.25
N GLN A 541 39.56 -25.38 22.88
CA GLN A 541 40.26 -24.57 21.86
C GLN A 541 39.59 -24.68 20.48
N ARG A 542 39.14 -25.88 20.12
CA ARG A 542 38.50 -26.16 18.84
C ARG A 542 37.08 -25.54 18.81
N ALA A 543 36.36 -25.62 19.92
CA ALA A 543 35.04 -25.02 20.08
C ALA A 543 35.11 -23.50 19.93
N GLU A 544 36.12 -22.85 20.52
CA GLU A 544 36.35 -21.42 20.35
C GLU A 544 36.68 -21.05 18.89
N GLN A 545 37.54 -21.86 18.24
CA GLN A 545 37.82 -21.67 16.82
C GLN A 545 36.56 -21.76 15.97
N TRP A 546 35.75 -22.83 16.14
CA TRP A 546 34.50 -23.02 15.41
C TRP A 546 33.51 -21.91 15.69
N GLY A 547 33.39 -21.47 16.96
CA GLY A 547 32.55 -20.30 17.32
C GLY A 547 32.98 -19.06 16.59
N ASN A 548 34.29 -18.80 16.45
CA ASN A 548 34.81 -17.65 15.70
C ASN A 548 34.60 -17.75 14.18
N GLU A 549 34.42 -18.96 13.66
CA GLU A 549 34.04 -19.24 12.27
C GLU A 549 32.53 -19.22 12.04
N GLY A 550 31.71 -18.91 13.07
CA GLY A 550 30.25 -18.87 12.97
C GLY A 550 29.55 -20.24 13.04
N LYS A 551 30.28 -21.28 13.43
CA LYS A 551 29.75 -22.65 13.58
C LYS A 551 29.26 -22.85 15.02
N THR A 552 28.18 -23.60 15.19
CA THR A 552 27.63 -23.93 16.51
C THR A 552 28.21 -25.28 16.98
N PRO A 553 29.04 -25.29 18.02
CA PRO A 553 29.56 -26.54 18.57
C PRO A 553 28.49 -27.26 19.37
N ILE A 554 28.37 -28.59 19.16
CA ILE A 554 27.49 -29.49 19.86
C ILE A 554 28.39 -30.61 20.46
N TYR A 555 28.30 -30.73 21.76
CA TYR A 555 29.08 -31.76 22.48
C TYR A 555 28.29 -33.04 22.57
N VAL A 556 28.98 -34.14 22.46
CA VAL A 556 28.44 -35.49 22.55
C VAL A 556 29.13 -36.23 23.70
N ALA A 557 28.33 -36.76 24.58
CA ALA A 557 28.85 -37.67 25.63
C ALA A 557 28.18 -39.03 25.54
N ILE A 558 28.95 -40.07 25.84
CA ILE A 558 28.51 -41.46 25.85
C ILE A 558 28.90 -42.04 27.20
N ASP A 559 27.94 -42.63 27.92
CA ASP A 559 28.08 -43.18 29.26
C ASP A 559 28.79 -42.23 30.24
N GLY A 560 28.47 -40.92 30.14
CA GLY A 560 29.02 -39.89 31.01
C GLY A 560 30.45 -39.38 30.66
N GLN A 561 31.01 -39.82 29.53
CA GLN A 561 32.32 -39.36 29.05
C GLN A 561 32.16 -38.58 27.74
N ALA A 562 32.92 -37.51 27.57
CA ALA A 562 32.95 -36.76 26.32
C ALA A 562 33.48 -37.64 25.18
N ALA A 563 32.67 -37.86 24.16
CA ALA A 563 32.94 -38.75 23.05
C ALA A 563 33.29 -38.05 21.75
N ALA A 564 32.67 -36.88 21.51
CA ALA A 564 32.95 -36.07 20.31
C ALA A 564 32.41 -34.65 20.48
N MET A 565 32.83 -33.78 19.54
CA MET A 565 32.24 -32.50 19.30
C MET A 565 31.85 -32.41 17.81
N MET A 566 30.68 -31.85 17.51
CA MET A 566 30.14 -31.66 16.17
C MET A 566 29.97 -30.18 15.90
N ALA A 567 30.19 -29.73 14.66
CA ALA A 567 29.92 -28.41 14.21
C ALA A 567 28.71 -28.38 13.26
N VAL A 568 27.69 -27.62 13.61
CA VAL A 568 26.55 -27.36 12.74
C VAL A 568 26.57 -25.93 12.32
N THR A 569 26.40 -25.68 11.03
CA THR A 569 26.38 -24.34 10.45
C THR A 569 25.10 -24.14 9.65
N ASP A 570 24.42 -23.03 9.87
CA ASP A 570 23.31 -22.56 9.02
C ASP A 570 23.86 -21.51 8.06
N PRO A 571 23.96 -21.81 6.76
CA PRO A 571 24.61 -20.92 5.80
C PRO A 571 23.87 -19.58 5.69
N VAL A 572 24.64 -18.49 5.63
CA VAL A 572 24.12 -17.14 5.38
C VAL A 572 23.52 -17.07 3.98
N LYS A 573 22.37 -16.39 3.84
CA LYS A 573 21.75 -16.17 2.53
C LYS A 573 22.67 -15.32 1.65
N PRO A 574 22.80 -15.65 0.35
CA PRO A 574 23.64 -14.86 -0.57
C PRO A 574 23.25 -13.38 -0.61
N SER A 575 21.95 -13.08 -0.51
CA SER A 575 21.42 -11.70 -0.53
C SER A 575 21.66 -10.91 0.77
N ALA A 576 22.08 -11.56 1.86
CA ALA A 576 22.17 -10.89 3.16
C ALA A 576 23.24 -9.80 3.21
N VAL A 577 24.43 -10.05 2.66
CA VAL A 577 25.55 -9.09 2.65
C VAL A 577 25.16 -7.83 1.88
N ASP A 578 24.62 -8.00 0.69
CA ASP A 578 24.24 -6.88 -0.18
C ASP A 578 23.05 -6.10 0.40
N ALA A 579 22.08 -6.79 1.03
CA ALA A 579 20.96 -6.14 1.67
C ALA A 579 21.40 -5.28 2.88
N ILE A 580 22.30 -5.77 3.73
CA ILE A 580 22.88 -5.03 4.86
C ILE A 580 23.65 -3.82 4.35
N ALA A 581 24.52 -3.98 3.33
CA ALA A 581 25.23 -2.88 2.69
C ALA A 581 24.29 -1.81 2.12
N ALA A 582 23.19 -2.23 1.46
CA ALA A 582 22.17 -1.33 0.93
C ALA A 582 21.41 -0.56 2.03
N LEU A 583 21.21 -1.17 3.22
CA LEU A 583 20.61 -0.48 4.37
C LEU A 583 21.56 0.58 4.94
N HIS A 584 22.87 0.26 5.07
CA HIS A 584 23.89 1.22 5.49
C HIS A 584 24.01 2.39 4.50
N ALA A 585 23.95 2.13 3.20
CA ALA A 585 23.95 3.17 2.17
C ALA A 585 22.72 4.11 2.28
N GLN A 586 21.61 3.63 2.87
CA GLN A 586 20.44 4.44 3.18
C GLN A 586 20.51 5.17 4.54
N GLY A 587 21.66 5.08 5.25
CA GLY A 587 21.88 5.70 6.56
C GLY A 587 21.16 4.99 7.72
N LEU A 588 20.84 3.71 7.57
CA LEU A 588 20.19 2.90 8.59
C LEU A 588 21.23 2.12 9.40
N LYS A 589 20.93 1.89 10.66
CA LYS A 589 21.66 0.94 11.49
C LYS A 589 21.03 -0.44 11.40
N THR A 590 21.85 -1.47 11.54
CA THR A 590 21.42 -2.86 11.47
C THR A 590 21.66 -3.55 12.80
N ALA A 591 20.74 -4.44 13.20
CA ALA A 591 20.88 -5.24 14.41
C ALA A 591 20.52 -6.70 14.11
N MET A 592 21.07 -7.63 14.88
CA MET A 592 20.69 -9.04 14.83
C MET A 592 20.23 -9.48 16.23
N ILE A 593 19.12 -10.22 16.27
CA ILE A 593 18.57 -10.86 17.47
C ILE A 593 18.59 -12.37 17.24
N THR A 594 19.20 -13.12 18.16
CA THR A 594 19.34 -14.57 18.01
C THR A 594 19.40 -15.32 19.35
N GLY A 595 18.93 -16.54 19.38
CA GLY A 595 19.12 -17.46 20.50
C GLY A 595 20.50 -18.12 20.57
N ASP A 596 21.34 -17.93 19.55
CA ASP A 596 22.70 -18.48 19.51
C ASP A 596 23.61 -17.91 20.59
N ASN A 597 24.68 -18.62 20.89
CA ASN A 597 25.73 -18.14 21.75
C ASN A 597 26.39 -16.88 21.17
N ARG A 598 26.95 -16.07 22.06
CA ARG A 598 27.53 -14.77 21.72
C ARG A 598 28.65 -14.82 20.68
N HIS A 599 29.50 -15.86 20.72
CA HIS A 599 30.65 -16.02 19.80
C HIS A 599 30.16 -16.25 18.36
N THR A 600 29.26 -17.21 18.16
CA THR A 600 28.66 -17.52 16.85
C THR A 600 27.90 -16.31 16.30
N ALA A 601 27.10 -15.66 17.15
CA ALA A 601 26.35 -14.47 16.75
C ALA A 601 27.26 -13.33 16.30
N GLN A 602 28.35 -13.05 17.04
CA GLN A 602 29.32 -12.03 16.67
C GLN A 602 30.09 -12.37 15.40
N ALA A 603 30.37 -13.64 15.16
CA ALA A 603 31.05 -14.08 13.93
C ALA A 603 30.17 -13.81 12.69
N VAL A 604 28.90 -14.19 12.74
CA VAL A 604 27.92 -13.90 11.66
C VAL A 604 27.75 -12.41 11.49
N ALA A 605 27.63 -11.65 12.55
CA ALA A 605 27.48 -10.18 12.50
C ALA A 605 28.69 -9.49 11.83
N ARG A 606 29.90 -9.94 12.15
CA ARG A 606 31.13 -9.44 11.49
C ARG A 606 31.17 -9.76 10.00
N GLN A 607 30.76 -10.98 9.64
CA GLN A 607 30.69 -11.41 8.24
C GLN A 607 29.69 -10.54 7.43
N LEU A 608 28.55 -10.18 8.02
CA LEU A 608 27.50 -9.40 7.40
C LEU A 608 27.67 -7.88 7.56
N GLY A 609 28.56 -7.43 8.45
CA GLY A 609 28.73 -6.00 8.78
C GLY A 609 27.61 -5.43 9.64
N ILE A 610 26.96 -6.24 10.49
CA ILE A 610 25.87 -5.81 11.37
C ILE A 610 26.41 -5.00 12.56
N ASP A 611 25.75 -3.87 12.88
CA ASP A 611 26.22 -2.90 13.89
C ASP A 611 25.98 -3.38 15.34
N GLU A 612 24.81 -3.94 15.65
CA GLU A 612 24.41 -4.34 17.01
C GLU A 612 23.97 -5.80 17.05
N VAL A 613 24.37 -6.53 18.12
CA VAL A 613 24.02 -7.96 18.31
C VAL A 613 23.37 -8.17 19.66
N ARG A 614 22.25 -8.88 19.67
CA ARG A 614 21.57 -9.40 20.86
C ARG A 614 21.57 -10.92 20.75
N ALA A 615 22.53 -11.56 21.41
CA ALA A 615 22.70 -13.01 21.44
C ALA A 615 22.08 -13.61 22.70
N GLU A 616 21.88 -14.93 22.72
CA GLU A 616 21.33 -15.71 23.84
C GLU A 616 19.92 -15.27 24.25
N VAL A 617 19.14 -14.77 23.26
CA VAL A 617 17.77 -14.30 23.46
C VAL A 617 16.80 -15.45 23.29
N LEU A 618 16.09 -15.81 24.34
CA LEU A 618 14.99 -16.78 24.27
C LEU A 618 13.81 -16.21 23.45
N PRO A 619 12.92 -17.05 22.89
CA PRO A 619 11.79 -16.59 22.10
C PRO A 619 10.96 -15.48 22.77
N ASP A 620 10.64 -15.64 24.05
CA ASP A 620 9.89 -14.66 24.85
C ASP A 620 10.68 -13.36 25.10
N GLY A 621 12.02 -13.40 25.08
CA GLY A 621 12.91 -12.27 25.28
C GLY A 621 13.09 -11.38 24.04
N LYS A 622 12.63 -11.80 22.84
CA LYS A 622 12.77 -11.00 21.61
C LYS A 622 12.06 -9.64 21.70
N VAL A 623 10.93 -9.59 22.36
CA VAL A 623 10.16 -8.33 22.58
C VAL A 623 10.96 -7.35 23.44
N GLU A 624 11.63 -7.83 24.50
CA GLU A 624 12.47 -6.98 25.34
C GLU A 624 13.72 -6.51 24.59
N ALA A 625 14.30 -7.36 23.76
CA ALA A 625 15.45 -7.00 22.90
C ALA A 625 15.07 -5.87 21.93
N ILE A 626 13.87 -5.94 21.32
CA ILE A 626 13.31 -4.88 20.46
C ILE A 626 13.12 -3.60 21.26
N ALA A 627 12.53 -3.67 22.45
CA ALA A 627 12.32 -2.50 23.31
C ALA A 627 13.67 -1.82 23.68
N ALA A 628 14.71 -2.63 23.98
CA ALA A 628 16.06 -2.11 24.24
C ALA A 628 16.70 -1.45 23.02
N LEU A 629 16.50 -1.99 21.80
CA LEU A 629 16.99 -1.39 20.56
C LEU A 629 16.25 -0.08 20.20
N ARG A 630 14.99 0.07 20.65
CA ARG A 630 14.19 1.31 20.50
C ARG A 630 14.55 2.40 21.52
N ALA A 631 15.44 2.12 22.48
CA ALA A 631 15.83 3.08 23.48
C ALA A 631 16.30 4.41 22.84
N GLY A 632 15.92 5.55 23.47
CA GLY A 632 16.19 6.88 22.90
C GLY A 632 15.18 7.33 21.84
N GLY A 633 14.05 6.65 21.68
CA GLY A 633 12.97 7.02 20.73
C GLY A 633 13.24 6.63 19.29
N ARG A 634 14.21 5.73 19.06
CA ARG A 634 14.52 5.21 17.71
C ARG A 634 13.35 4.39 17.17
N LYS A 635 13.01 4.61 15.89
CA LYS A 635 12.04 3.79 15.16
C LYS A 635 12.74 2.55 14.60
N LEU A 636 12.13 1.37 14.85
CA LEU A 636 12.70 0.08 14.52
C LEU A 636 11.78 -0.73 13.62
N ALA A 637 12.36 -1.31 12.54
CA ALA A 637 11.77 -2.40 11.80
C ALA A 637 12.37 -3.73 12.26
N PHE A 638 11.54 -4.74 12.45
CA PHE A 638 12.00 -6.10 12.74
C PHE A 638 11.66 -7.02 11.57
N VAL A 639 12.64 -7.82 11.14
CA VAL A 639 12.53 -8.76 10.01
C VAL A 639 12.63 -10.19 10.55
N GLY A 640 11.63 -11.02 10.24
CA GLY A 640 11.58 -12.42 10.68
C GLY A 640 10.71 -13.28 9.75
N ASP A 641 10.77 -14.60 9.90
CA ASP A 641 10.08 -15.57 9.04
C ASP A 641 9.18 -16.56 9.79
N GLY A 642 9.38 -16.73 11.11
CA GLY A 642 8.80 -17.80 11.90
C GLY A 642 7.62 -17.44 12.80
N ILE A 643 6.93 -18.49 13.27
CA ILE A 643 5.89 -18.39 14.31
C ILE A 643 6.45 -17.74 15.58
N ASN A 644 7.71 -18.07 15.93
CA ASN A 644 8.40 -17.56 17.11
C ASN A 644 8.67 -16.06 17.03
N ASP A 645 8.60 -15.46 15.84
CA ASP A 645 8.83 -14.05 15.58
C ASP A 645 7.56 -13.20 15.63
N ALA A 646 6.39 -13.80 15.60
CA ALA A 646 5.12 -13.09 15.57
C ALA A 646 4.97 -12.03 16.70
N PRO A 647 5.32 -12.32 17.97
CA PRO A 647 5.29 -11.30 19.03
C PRO A 647 6.28 -10.16 18.77
N ALA A 648 7.45 -10.47 18.22
CA ALA A 648 8.50 -9.48 17.88
C ALA A 648 8.09 -8.61 16.68
N LEU A 649 7.51 -9.23 15.64
CA LEU A 649 6.95 -8.54 14.47
C LEU A 649 5.85 -7.55 14.87
N ALA A 650 4.97 -7.96 15.80
CA ALA A 650 3.89 -7.11 16.32
C ALA A 650 4.39 -6.00 17.26
N ALA A 651 5.48 -6.24 18.01
CA ALA A 651 6.03 -5.27 18.96
C ALA A 651 6.91 -4.19 18.29
N ALA A 652 7.42 -4.44 17.10
CA ALA A 652 8.21 -3.49 16.33
C ALA A 652 7.34 -2.30 15.84
N ASP A 653 7.95 -1.15 15.53
CA ASP A 653 7.23 -0.05 14.86
C ASP A 653 6.76 -0.50 13.45
N THR A 654 7.52 -1.37 12.80
CA THR A 654 7.13 -2.04 11.55
C THR A 654 7.67 -3.47 11.56
N GLY A 655 6.79 -4.46 11.56
CA GLY A 655 7.15 -5.86 11.34
C GLY A 655 7.21 -6.16 9.85
N ILE A 656 8.27 -6.85 9.42
CA ILE A 656 8.50 -7.30 8.03
C ILE A 656 8.63 -8.82 8.05
N ALA A 657 7.65 -9.52 7.48
CA ALA A 657 7.72 -10.98 7.32
C ALA A 657 8.33 -11.35 5.96
N ILE A 658 9.16 -12.41 5.93
CA ILE A 658 9.72 -12.97 4.70
C ILE A 658 8.76 -14.03 4.15
N GLY A 659 8.57 -14.04 2.84
CA GLY A 659 7.47 -14.54 2.04
C GLY A 659 7.02 -15.99 2.18
N THR A 660 7.90 -16.92 2.57
CA THR A 660 7.52 -18.31 2.85
C THR A 660 7.23 -18.56 4.33
N GLY A 661 7.20 -17.48 5.13
CA GLY A 661 6.87 -17.53 6.54
C GLY A 661 5.49 -18.12 6.82
N THR A 662 5.29 -18.56 8.06
CA THR A 662 4.03 -19.13 8.49
C THR A 662 2.88 -18.09 8.40
N ASP A 663 1.66 -18.55 8.20
CA ASP A 663 0.47 -17.68 8.17
C ASP A 663 0.42 -16.74 9.39
N VAL A 664 0.87 -17.21 10.56
CA VAL A 664 0.93 -16.44 11.82
C VAL A 664 1.93 -15.26 11.72
N ALA A 665 3.11 -15.48 11.11
CA ALA A 665 4.09 -14.39 10.92
C ALA A 665 3.57 -13.36 9.91
N ILE A 666 2.94 -13.81 8.82
CA ILE A 666 2.31 -12.96 7.84
C ILE A 666 1.19 -12.11 8.49
N GLU A 667 0.40 -12.70 9.38
CA GLU A 667 -0.65 -11.98 10.10
C GLU A 667 -0.13 -10.98 11.12
N ALA A 668 1.01 -11.24 11.74
CA ALA A 668 1.62 -10.33 12.71
C ALA A 668 2.38 -9.16 12.05
N ALA A 669 2.84 -9.31 10.82
CA ALA A 669 3.66 -8.33 10.12
C ALA A 669 2.82 -7.21 9.47
N SER A 670 3.39 -6.02 9.40
CA SER A 670 2.83 -4.87 8.68
C SER A 670 3.24 -4.84 7.20
N VAL A 671 4.36 -5.47 6.87
CA VAL A 671 4.91 -5.62 5.51
C VAL A 671 5.27 -7.08 5.28
N VAL A 672 4.97 -7.60 4.09
CA VAL A 672 5.28 -8.97 3.69
C VAL A 672 6.13 -8.92 2.42
N LEU A 673 7.25 -9.62 2.43
CA LEU A 673 8.08 -9.86 1.25
C LEU A 673 7.68 -11.20 0.64
N MET A 674 7.31 -11.23 -0.62
CA MET A 674 6.84 -12.44 -1.29
C MET A 674 7.96 -13.41 -1.66
N ALA A 675 9.17 -12.89 -1.81
CA ALA A 675 10.37 -13.67 -2.08
C ALA A 675 11.18 -13.90 -0.79
N ASP A 676 11.95 -14.98 -0.78
CA ASP A 676 12.95 -15.24 0.26
C ASP A 676 14.26 -14.47 0.00
N ASP A 677 14.11 -13.24 -0.52
CA ASP A 677 15.22 -12.33 -0.87
C ASP A 677 15.24 -11.11 0.05
N LEU A 678 16.34 -10.96 0.79
CA LEU A 678 16.52 -9.84 1.72
C LEU A 678 16.64 -8.47 1.07
N HIS A 679 16.89 -8.39 -0.25
CA HIS A 679 16.84 -7.12 -0.97
C HIS A 679 15.46 -6.47 -0.92
N GLY A 680 14.40 -7.22 -0.66
CA GLY A 680 13.07 -6.71 -0.41
C GLY A 680 13.02 -5.68 0.73
N VAL A 681 13.85 -5.82 1.77
CA VAL A 681 13.87 -4.91 2.94
C VAL A 681 14.36 -3.50 2.57
N PRO A 682 15.58 -3.31 2.03
CA PRO A 682 16.03 -1.98 1.61
C PRO A 682 15.16 -1.39 0.51
N ASN A 683 14.58 -2.22 -0.38
CA ASN A 683 13.67 -1.78 -1.42
C ASN A 683 12.35 -1.23 -0.87
N ALA A 684 11.76 -1.90 0.14
CA ALA A 684 10.56 -1.46 0.83
C ALA A 684 10.76 -0.09 1.50
N ILE A 685 11.88 0.08 2.20
CA ILE A 685 12.22 1.34 2.89
C ILE A 685 12.45 2.48 1.88
N ALA A 686 13.22 2.22 0.83
CA ALA A 686 13.50 3.21 -0.20
C ALA A 686 12.23 3.65 -0.94
N LEU A 687 11.35 2.70 -1.27
CA LEU A 687 10.07 3.01 -1.93
C LEU A 687 9.11 3.77 -1.00
N SER A 688 9.07 3.42 0.29
CA SER A 688 8.32 4.16 1.31
C SER A 688 8.77 5.62 1.36
N ARG A 689 10.10 5.85 1.47
CA ARG A 689 10.70 7.19 1.45
C ARG A 689 10.37 7.96 0.18
N ALA A 690 10.49 7.32 -0.99
CA ALA A 690 10.16 7.93 -2.28
C ALA A 690 8.67 8.29 -2.40
N THR A 691 7.79 7.42 -1.94
CA THR A 691 6.33 7.65 -1.98
C THR A 691 5.94 8.83 -1.09
N LEU A 692 6.45 8.89 0.13
CA LEU A 692 6.15 10.01 1.04
C LEU A 692 6.80 11.32 0.62
N ALA A 693 7.99 11.28 0.02
CA ALA A 693 8.61 12.46 -0.58
C ALA A 693 7.75 12.99 -1.74
N ASN A 694 7.22 12.09 -2.57
CA ASN A 694 6.31 12.42 -3.66
C ASN A 694 5.00 13.06 -3.14
N ILE A 695 4.40 12.49 -2.09
CA ILE A 695 3.21 13.06 -1.45
C ILE A 695 3.49 14.49 -0.95
N ARG A 696 4.63 14.70 -0.25
CA ARG A 696 5.01 16.03 0.24
C ARG A 696 5.23 17.03 -0.88
N GLN A 697 5.88 16.62 -1.97
CA GLN A 697 6.05 17.46 -3.16
C GLN A 697 4.70 17.84 -3.77
N ASN A 698 3.80 16.87 -3.92
CA ASN A 698 2.46 17.11 -4.46
C ASN A 698 1.65 18.08 -3.59
N LEU A 699 1.70 17.90 -2.27
CA LEU A 699 1.04 18.80 -1.33
C LEU A 699 1.66 20.20 -1.36
N PHE A 700 2.98 20.30 -1.37
CA PHE A 700 3.67 21.60 -1.49
C PHE A 700 3.22 22.34 -2.74
N TRP A 701 3.24 21.72 -3.91
CA TRP A 701 2.79 22.36 -5.14
C TRP A 701 1.31 22.71 -5.14
N ALA A 702 0.44 21.84 -4.58
CA ALA A 702 -0.99 22.11 -4.46
C ALA A 702 -1.31 23.32 -3.58
N PHE A 703 -0.49 23.62 -2.58
CA PHE A 703 -0.66 24.80 -1.72
C PHE A 703 0.07 26.05 -2.21
N ALA A 704 1.34 25.89 -2.59
CA ALA A 704 2.22 27.00 -2.91
C ALA A 704 1.70 27.81 -4.10
N TYR A 705 1.20 27.13 -5.11
CA TYR A 705 0.67 27.76 -6.29
C TYR A 705 -0.64 28.55 -5.97
N ASN A 706 -1.55 27.98 -5.16
CA ASN A 706 -2.74 28.69 -4.72
C ASN A 706 -2.37 29.93 -3.87
N ALA A 707 -1.47 29.77 -2.90
CA ALA A 707 -1.00 30.86 -2.05
C ALA A 707 -0.36 32.01 -2.84
N ALA A 708 0.38 31.69 -3.91
CA ALA A 708 1.01 32.68 -4.77
C ALA A 708 0.00 33.39 -5.69
N LEU A 709 -1.00 32.69 -6.21
CA LEU A 709 -1.95 33.22 -7.19
C LEU A 709 -3.18 33.89 -6.57
N ILE A 710 -3.56 33.61 -5.32
CA ILE A 710 -4.67 34.28 -4.64
C ILE A 710 -4.47 35.79 -4.56
N PRO A 711 -3.32 36.36 -4.11
CA PRO A 711 -3.09 37.79 -4.12
C PRO A 711 -3.17 38.40 -5.53
N LEU A 712 -2.64 37.67 -6.53
CA LEU A 712 -2.70 38.08 -7.92
C LEU A 712 -4.13 38.14 -8.42
N ALA A 713 -4.96 37.13 -8.10
CA ALA A 713 -6.39 37.09 -8.42
C ALA A 713 -7.17 38.18 -7.67
N ALA A 714 -6.79 38.53 -6.46
CA ALA A 714 -7.36 39.65 -5.71
C ALA A 714 -6.97 41.02 -6.28
N GLY A 715 -6.09 41.09 -7.28
CA GLY A 715 -5.70 42.33 -7.98
C GLY A 715 -4.51 43.04 -7.37
N ALA A 716 -3.61 42.37 -6.64
CA ALA A 716 -2.45 43.00 -6.02
C ALA A 716 -1.50 43.72 -7.01
N LEU A 717 -1.48 43.31 -8.27
CA LEU A 717 -0.66 43.96 -9.32
C LEU A 717 -1.40 45.09 -10.05
N TYR A 718 -2.68 45.26 -9.83
CA TYR A 718 -3.47 46.27 -10.54
C TYR A 718 -3.02 47.71 -10.25
N PRO A 719 -2.73 48.12 -9.00
CA PRO A 719 -2.35 49.49 -8.71
C PRO A 719 -1.01 49.91 -9.37
N ALA A 720 -0.08 48.93 -9.57
CA ALA A 720 1.24 49.23 -10.13
C ALA A 720 1.30 49.05 -11.66
N TYR A 721 0.56 48.05 -12.20
CA TYR A 721 0.70 47.60 -13.59
C TYR A 721 -0.63 47.58 -14.37
N GLY A 722 -1.77 47.88 -13.74
CA GLY A 722 -3.11 47.75 -14.38
C GLY A 722 -3.52 46.29 -14.69
N LEU A 723 -2.81 45.30 -14.15
CA LEU A 723 -3.02 43.88 -14.43
C LEU A 723 -3.94 43.21 -13.41
N SER A 724 -5.00 42.57 -13.87
CA SER A 724 -5.86 41.70 -13.08
C SER A 724 -5.88 40.30 -13.69
N LEU A 725 -5.98 39.28 -12.84
CA LEU A 725 -6.07 37.90 -13.30
C LEU A 725 -7.49 37.55 -13.74
N SER A 726 -7.68 37.29 -15.03
CA SER A 726 -8.98 36.84 -15.53
C SER A 726 -9.38 35.47 -14.91
N PRO A 727 -10.68 35.27 -14.58
CA PRO A 727 -11.20 33.98 -14.10
C PRO A 727 -10.89 32.80 -15.02
N ILE A 728 -10.75 33.05 -16.33
CA ILE A 728 -10.40 32.04 -17.34
C ILE A 728 -8.97 31.52 -17.11
N PHE A 729 -8.01 32.44 -16.92
CA PHE A 729 -6.64 32.05 -16.61
C PHE A 729 -6.52 31.34 -15.23
N ALA A 730 -7.31 31.80 -14.25
CA ALA A 730 -7.41 31.15 -12.95
C ALA A 730 -7.88 29.68 -13.10
N ALA A 731 -8.93 29.44 -13.87
CA ALA A 731 -9.46 28.09 -14.13
C ALA A 731 -8.46 27.22 -14.92
N GLY A 732 -7.75 27.78 -15.90
CA GLY A 732 -6.70 27.10 -16.65
C GLY A 732 -5.52 26.67 -15.76
N ALA A 733 -5.03 27.57 -14.92
CA ALA A 733 -3.95 27.29 -13.96
C ALA A 733 -4.34 26.19 -12.97
N MET A 734 -5.58 26.21 -12.48
CA MET A 734 -6.12 25.17 -11.61
C MET A 734 -6.18 23.79 -12.31
N ALA A 735 -6.60 23.72 -13.57
CA ALA A 735 -6.61 22.47 -14.33
C ALA A 735 -5.18 21.91 -14.52
N LEU A 736 -4.21 22.78 -14.83
CA LEU A 736 -2.80 22.41 -14.95
C LEU A 736 -2.21 21.88 -13.64
N SER A 737 -2.57 22.44 -12.49
CA SER A 737 -2.12 21.95 -11.18
C SER A 737 -2.46 20.47 -10.96
N SER A 738 -3.65 20.02 -11.35
CA SER A 738 -4.04 18.62 -11.28
C SER A 738 -3.19 17.73 -12.18
N VAL A 739 -2.81 18.21 -13.37
CA VAL A 739 -1.93 17.49 -14.30
C VAL A 739 -0.53 17.35 -13.71
N PHE A 740 0.02 18.39 -13.08
CA PHE A 740 1.33 18.34 -12.43
C PHE A 740 1.37 17.34 -11.29
N VAL A 741 0.40 17.40 -10.37
CA VAL A 741 0.31 16.47 -9.24
C VAL A 741 0.22 15.03 -9.72
N LEU A 742 -0.61 14.77 -10.74
CA LEU A 742 -0.75 13.46 -11.33
C LEU A 742 0.54 12.99 -12.02
N GLY A 743 1.16 13.84 -12.84
CA GLY A 743 2.41 13.55 -13.52
C GLY A 743 3.53 13.21 -12.53
N ASN A 744 3.62 13.97 -11.43
CA ASN A 744 4.59 13.69 -10.37
C ASN A 744 4.31 12.37 -9.65
N ALA A 745 3.04 12.04 -9.34
CA ALA A 745 2.68 10.76 -8.74
C ALA A 745 3.04 9.58 -9.67
N LEU A 746 2.81 9.70 -10.97
CA LEU A 746 3.14 8.66 -11.94
C LEU A 746 4.65 8.40 -12.09
N ARG A 747 5.53 9.31 -11.69
CA ARG A 747 6.98 9.07 -11.64
C ARG A 747 7.35 7.89 -10.74
N LEU A 748 6.54 7.59 -9.73
CA LEU A 748 6.77 6.42 -8.86
C LEU A 748 6.72 5.09 -9.63
N LYS A 749 6.05 5.00 -10.78
CA LYS A 749 6.09 3.81 -11.64
C LYS A 749 7.49 3.46 -12.14
N THR A 750 8.32 4.47 -12.32
CA THR A 750 9.71 4.31 -12.81
C THR A 750 10.71 4.20 -11.67
N PHE A 751 10.22 4.05 -10.43
CA PHE A 751 11.11 3.83 -9.29
C PHE A 751 11.96 2.59 -9.51
N ARG A 752 13.27 2.73 -9.32
CA ARG A 752 14.25 1.65 -9.37
C ARG A 752 14.82 1.43 -7.99
N PRO A 753 14.91 0.17 -7.54
CA PRO A 753 15.55 -0.15 -6.27
C PRO A 753 16.98 0.40 -6.20
N PRO A 754 17.40 0.88 -5.02
CA PRO A 754 18.82 1.21 -4.81
C PRO A 754 19.64 -0.07 -4.94
N ARG A 755 20.64 -0.05 -5.81
CA ARG A 755 21.65 -1.12 -5.89
C ARG A 755 22.75 -0.79 -4.89
N ALA A 756 23.30 -1.82 -4.22
CA ALA A 756 24.55 -1.64 -3.49
C ALA A 756 25.60 -1.11 -4.46
N ALA A 757 26.30 -0.05 -4.08
CA ALA A 757 27.46 0.40 -4.86
C ALA A 757 28.54 -0.67 -4.68
N HIS A 758 28.88 -1.38 -5.74
CA HIS A 758 30.01 -2.30 -5.79
C HIS A 758 31.31 -1.52 -5.80
#